data_c879a71a727061b4f16b6d76b45b46fc
#
_entry.id   c879a71a727061b4f16b6d76b45b46fc
#
_cell.length_a   1.000
_cell.length_b   1.000
_cell.length_c   1.000
_cell.angle_alpha   90.00
_cell.angle_beta   90.00
_cell.angle_gamma   90.00
#
_symmetry.space_group_name_H-M   'P 1'
#
loop_
_entity.id
_entity.type
_entity.pdbx_description
1 polymer ?
#
loop_
_entity_poly.entity_id
_entity_poly.type
_entity_poly.pdbx_seq_one_letter_code
_entity_poly.pdbx_strand_id
1 'polypeptide(L)'
;MEDERSPLLARLIDESLPPAPAPGRRDMKDTLQLLSINSVFDIVRLPETEFSRQVAQHTDDDATSLHLKARSAAAQLETLFREQQVSPPSPAKATSGVTYNALFKEDWQHFCASTSIAAMDSPVAYLRALYLFALQLEKNAHGTAVTTLEQRRPDLKDLQINPHSVSGQRPMLSIINQTLLDNLTGGDQKKACQLLSTTWYPFSLPYHAHHHQCVLGLSESGLSLGELNYRISRKLPITTRAVHAYGHVIADHDDALPLLSGLSPQQQALLKQPLASTSGALGFYHDYYNWEPDADLKGPEQVADFLRLTGLNAETLQVLLAQTTHKPRRSPNCLLVADMAYGACYINGPTGPAINQVSSRPARLVNVTVEGFDRLQRMIRLQRWLDIPFAQLDTLLVSAMRCEGDANPSLLITHNTLRALGVYRYLHTNYGLQAEEFAAILHQLPVDASGERLSLFDQVFNPADSALPPLQLDSQPFDATTRQQLCAGLGLQDSPNSLQLVLSADRHPRRTVVTVSILYRHARIARLFGLSLMDCKHLLHLLKPGGYQQQLSKPTLRTTLKGSPDVLDVLMHLDWVSRWIKNNGGTLARVRHQLLLEPVSPDPGVGMLLNVFNSHPQPSLSTKLKEHTFVAQPAQEQPRLPAVDWEATAHRALKLMRQGKSQSAALDDALATLKLSNNSSHASMLIRQAKDTLLSTLDSLKHDLRPLYAHLKQTLQSLPHAQGNQIRYLKYDEDDHLLRLLAPAGAAGSPLRTLGHLVLLLPHAVDLLQLPVSRQALDHLLANPHWLNDIYQRPSLLELTLHNLFLMEQFKHCIDHYGVSEEQLLDYFKQANAVFDAPESSSAEANSQLARLLGWSASEIEVLSRALQPPHVTSVERLEWILRCRQASADTGLPVEQLLEVCRLHGGSTFDEWQAVGEALTSTHQ
;
A
#
# COMPACT_ATOMS: atom_id res chain seq x y z
N MET A 1 -14.90 -28.54 -48.07
CA MET A 1 -15.82 -27.83 -47.16
C MET A 1 -16.17 -26.56 -47.86
N GLU A 2 -17.40 -26.44 -48.36
CA GLU A 2 -17.90 -25.20 -48.94
C GLU A 2 -17.93 -24.11 -47.87
N ASP A 3 -17.53 -22.90 -48.24
CA ASP A 3 -17.46 -21.73 -47.36
C ASP A 3 -18.90 -21.32 -46.99
N GLU A 4 -19.37 -21.66 -45.79
CA GLU A 4 -20.75 -21.38 -45.31
C GLU A 4 -21.04 -19.89 -45.12
N ARG A 5 -20.09 -19.01 -45.42
CA ARG A 5 -20.22 -17.58 -45.23
C ARG A 5 -21.11 -16.89 -46.24
N SER A 6 -21.79 -15.86 -45.77
CA SER A 6 -22.54 -14.96 -46.65
C SER A 6 -21.59 -14.32 -47.68
N PRO A 7 -21.95 -14.32 -48.97
CA PRO A 7 -21.18 -13.69 -50.06
C PRO A 7 -20.86 -12.21 -49.76
N LEU A 8 -21.76 -11.53 -49.06
CA LEU A 8 -21.58 -10.13 -48.64
C LEU A 8 -20.50 -9.98 -47.61
N LEU A 9 -20.45 -10.88 -46.59
CA LEU A 9 -19.40 -10.86 -45.58
C LEU A 9 -18.03 -11.14 -46.17
N ALA A 10 -17.94 -12.12 -47.10
CA ALA A 10 -16.70 -12.43 -47.79
C ALA A 10 -16.15 -11.20 -48.54
N ARG A 11 -17.04 -10.49 -49.25
CA ARG A 11 -16.69 -9.26 -50.00
C ARG A 11 -16.22 -8.13 -49.05
N LEU A 12 -16.87 -7.91 -47.91
CA LEU A 12 -16.47 -6.89 -46.94
C LEU A 12 -15.10 -7.19 -46.30
N ILE A 13 -14.77 -8.46 -46.13
CA ILE A 13 -13.46 -8.88 -45.65
C ILE A 13 -12.40 -8.60 -46.74
N ASP A 14 -12.66 -9.03 -48.01
CA ASP A 14 -11.72 -8.82 -49.11
C ASP A 14 -11.44 -7.34 -49.40
N GLU A 15 -12.42 -6.47 -49.20
CA GLU A 15 -12.29 -5.00 -49.32
C GLU A 15 -11.53 -4.36 -48.14
N SER A 16 -11.21 -5.13 -47.09
CA SER A 16 -10.62 -4.65 -45.84
C SER A 16 -9.25 -5.24 -45.58
N LEU A 17 -8.69 -6.06 -46.45
CA LEU A 17 -7.44 -6.79 -46.25
C LEU A 17 -6.20 -5.85 -46.18
N PRO A 18 -5.50 -5.79 -45.06
CA PRO A 18 -4.18 -5.21 -44.97
C PRO A 18 -3.10 -6.16 -45.52
N PRO A 19 -1.84 -5.68 -45.67
CA PRO A 19 -0.74 -6.55 -46.07
C PRO A 19 -0.49 -7.64 -45.02
N ALA A 20 -0.06 -8.81 -45.51
CA ALA A 20 0.11 -10.10 -44.84
C ALA A 20 0.29 -10.08 -43.29
N PRO A 21 -0.46 -10.95 -42.55
CA PRO A 21 -0.41 -10.98 -41.09
C PRO A 21 0.99 -11.28 -40.54
N ALA A 22 1.27 -10.75 -39.36
CA ALA A 22 2.52 -11.01 -38.67
C ALA A 22 2.67 -12.51 -38.33
N PRO A 23 3.90 -13.06 -38.29
CA PRO A 23 4.11 -14.47 -37.99
C PRO A 23 3.48 -14.88 -36.65
N GLY A 24 2.52 -15.78 -36.66
CA GLY A 24 1.84 -16.32 -35.47
C GLY A 24 0.46 -15.75 -35.20
N ARG A 25 -0.01 -14.72 -35.93
CA ARG A 25 -1.37 -14.20 -35.89
C ARG A 25 -2.21 -14.73 -37.05
N ARG A 26 -3.52 -14.85 -36.85
CA ARG A 26 -4.48 -15.27 -37.89
C ARG A 26 -4.91 -14.07 -38.72
N ASP A 27 -5.37 -14.31 -39.91
CA ASP A 27 -6.07 -13.29 -40.70
C ASP A 27 -7.51 -13.08 -40.16
N MET A 28 -8.16 -12.00 -40.58
CA MET A 28 -9.56 -11.69 -40.24
C MET A 28 -10.49 -12.81 -40.66
N LYS A 29 -10.24 -13.43 -41.81
CA LYS A 29 -11.08 -14.50 -42.37
C LYS A 29 -11.10 -15.74 -41.49
N ASP A 30 -9.94 -16.18 -41.03
CA ASP A 30 -9.77 -17.33 -40.13
C ASP A 30 -10.29 -17.02 -38.72
N THR A 31 -10.11 -15.78 -38.26
CA THR A 31 -10.61 -15.32 -36.96
C THR A 31 -12.14 -15.33 -36.89
N LEU A 32 -12.83 -14.81 -37.89
CA LEU A 32 -14.30 -14.83 -37.95
C LEU A 32 -14.86 -16.26 -38.04
N GLN A 33 -14.14 -17.15 -38.69
CA GLN A 33 -14.52 -18.56 -38.74
C GLN A 33 -14.35 -19.24 -37.36
N LEU A 34 -13.29 -18.91 -36.61
CA LEU A 34 -13.09 -19.40 -35.25
C LEU A 34 -14.20 -18.93 -34.31
N LEU A 35 -14.64 -17.69 -34.49
CA LEU A 35 -15.71 -17.08 -33.70
C LEU A 35 -17.13 -17.47 -34.16
N SER A 36 -17.25 -18.34 -35.19
CA SER A 36 -18.52 -18.79 -35.77
C SER A 36 -19.38 -17.63 -36.31
N ILE A 37 -18.73 -16.58 -36.78
CA ILE A 37 -19.39 -15.42 -37.40
C ILE A 37 -19.49 -15.65 -38.90
N ASN A 38 -20.72 -15.90 -39.39
CA ASN A 38 -20.96 -16.30 -40.78
C ASN A 38 -21.69 -15.25 -41.60
N SER A 39 -22.22 -14.20 -40.97
CA SER A 39 -23.00 -13.16 -41.64
C SER A 39 -22.69 -11.77 -41.10
N VAL A 40 -23.02 -10.75 -41.88
CA VAL A 40 -22.97 -9.34 -41.46
C VAL A 40 -23.82 -9.08 -40.20
N PHE A 41 -24.97 -9.78 -40.08
CA PHE A 41 -25.86 -9.63 -38.93
C PHE A 41 -25.25 -10.19 -37.61
N ASP A 42 -24.41 -11.21 -37.72
CA ASP A 42 -23.73 -11.77 -36.55
C ASP A 42 -22.71 -10.76 -35.97
N ILE A 43 -22.04 -9.99 -36.83
CA ILE A 43 -21.16 -8.91 -36.41
C ILE A 43 -21.96 -7.80 -35.72
N VAL A 44 -23.07 -7.36 -36.32
CA VAL A 44 -23.85 -6.21 -35.83
C VAL A 44 -24.62 -6.53 -34.54
N ARG A 45 -24.87 -7.81 -34.24
CA ARG A 45 -25.47 -8.25 -32.98
C ARG A 45 -24.56 -7.98 -31.77
N LEU A 46 -23.27 -7.98 -32.01
CA LEU A 46 -22.30 -7.67 -30.95
C LEU A 46 -22.08 -6.15 -30.91
N PRO A 47 -21.98 -5.55 -29.70
CA PRO A 47 -21.48 -4.19 -29.57
C PRO A 47 -20.08 -4.06 -30.19
N GLU A 48 -19.78 -2.92 -30.78
CA GLU A 48 -18.50 -2.66 -31.43
C GLU A 48 -17.28 -2.98 -30.52
N THR A 49 -17.37 -2.57 -29.27
CA THR A 49 -16.32 -2.82 -28.24
C THR A 49 -16.11 -4.30 -27.95
N GLU A 50 -17.21 -5.06 -27.87
CA GLU A 50 -17.16 -6.50 -27.61
C GLU A 50 -16.64 -7.27 -28.84
N PHE A 51 -17.11 -6.90 -30.05
CA PHE A 51 -16.63 -7.49 -31.31
C PHE A 51 -15.12 -7.22 -31.47
N SER A 52 -14.67 -5.97 -31.28
CA SER A 52 -13.28 -5.60 -31.40
C SER A 52 -12.40 -6.32 -30.38
N ARG A 53 -12.88 -6.49 -29.14
CA ARG A 53 -12.18 -7.23 -28.10
C ARG A 53 -11.98 -8.72 -28.46
N GLN A 54 -13.02 -9.36 -28.96
CA GLN A 54 -12.97 -10.78 -29.37
C GLN A 54 -12.04 -11.00 -30.56
N VAL A 55 -12.10 -10.10 -31.54
CA VAL A 55 -11.27 -10.17 -32.74
C VAL A 55 -9.79 -9.90 -32.42
N ALA A 56 -9.49 -8.90 -31.57
CA ALA A 56 -8.14 -8.55 -31.17
C ALA A 56 -7.38 -9.66 -30.44
N GLN A 57 -8.09 -10.65 -29.88
CA GLN A 57 -7.44 -11.83 -29.28
C GLN A 57 -6.75 -12.73 -30.33
N HIS A 58 -7.15 -12.65 -31.59
CA HIS A 58 -6.75 -13.59 -32.64
C HIS A 58 -6.07 -12.95 -33.85
N THR A 59 -6.38 -11.68 -34.14
CA THR A 59 -5.81 -10.94 -35.27
C THR A 59 -5.48 -9.49 -34.86
N ASP A 60 -4.57 -8.86 -35.62
CA ASP A 60 -4.24 -7.43 -35.50
C ASP A 60 -4.99 -6.58 -36.56
N ASP A 61 -5.91 -7.18 -37.32
CA ASP A 61 -6.70 -6.48 -38.34
C ASP A 61 -7.71 -5.52 -37.68
N ASP A 62 -8.06 -4.45 -38.39
CA ASP A 62 -8.97 -3.41 -37.87
C ASP A 62 -10.43 -3.92 -37.79
N ALA A 63 -10.76 -4.48 -36.63
CA ALA A 63 -12.09 -4.94 -36.26
C ALA A 63 -13.13 -3.81 -36.25
N THR A 64 -12.73 -2.59 -35.87
CA THR A 64 -13.61 -1.42 -35.77
C THR A 64 -14.11 -1.02 -37.20
N SER A 65 -13.19 -0.94 -38.15
CA SER A 65 -13.52 -0.64 -39.54
C SER A 65 -14.48 -1.70 -40.14
N LEU A 66 -14.22 -2.98 -39.86
CA LEU A 66 -15.09 -4.07 -40.32
C LEU A 66 -16.48 -3.99 -39.67
N HIS A 67 -16.59 -3.70 -38.39
CA HIS A 67 -17.86 -3.54 -37.68
C HIS A 67 -18.67 -2.37 -38.24
N LEU A 68 -18.05 -1.24 -38.54
CA LEU A 68 -18.69 -0.07 -39.14
C LEU A 68 -19.21 -0.39 -40.56
N LYS A 69 -18.42 -1.09 -41.38
CA LYS A 69 -18.82 -1.53 -42.70
C LYS A 69 -20.00 -2.54 -42.63
N ALA A 70 -19.91 -3.49 -41.69
CA ALA A 70 -20.95 -4.46 -41.45
C ALA A 70 -22.27 -3.80 -41.02
N ARG A 71 -22.20 -2.80 -40.15
CA ARG A 71 -23.35 -2.01 -39.70
C ARG A 71 -23.99 -1.22 -40.83
N SER A 72 -23.20 -0.60 -41.70
CA SER A 72 -23.67 0.11 -42.87
C SER A 72 -24.40 -0.84 -43.86
N ALA A 73 -23.78 -2.00 -44.13
CA ALA A 73 -24.36 -3.01 -45.00
C ALA A 73 -25.65 -3.62 -44.40
N ALA A 74 -25.71 -3.86 -43.10
CA ALA A 74 -26.92 -4.36 -42.43
C ALA A 74 -28.06 -3.35 -42.48
N ALA A 75 -27.79 -2.06 -42.30
CA ALA A 75 -28.79 -1.00 -42.40
C ALA A 75 -29.37 -0.89 -43.82
N GLN A 76 -28.52 -1.05 -44.86
CA GLN A 76 -28.97 -1.09 -46.26
C GLN A 76 -29.88 -2.29 -46.52
N LEU A 77 -29.49 -3.48 -46.07
CA LEU A 77 -30.29 -4.69 -46.21
C LEU A 77 -31.62 -4.59 -45.46
N GLU A 78 -31.65 -4.01 -44.29
CA GLU A 78 -32.87 -3.77 -43.52
C GLU A 78 -33.82 -2.81 -44.26
N THR A 79 -33.27 -1.74 -44.82
CA THR A 79 -34.06 -0.79 -45.60
C THR A 79 -34.68 -1.47 -46.85
N LEU A 80 -33.90 -2.22 -47.63
CA LEU A 80 -34.39 -2.97 -48.79
C LEU A 80 -35.44 -4.01 -48.38
N PHE A 81 -35.28 -4.69 -47.26
CA PHE A 81 -36.26 -5.65 -46.75
C PHE A 81 -37.58 -4.97 -46.37
N ARG A 82 -37.52 -3.80 -45.71
CA ARG A 82 -38.72 -3.01 -45.38
C ARG A 82 -39.41 -2.51 -46.64
N GLU A 83 -38.66 -2.03 -47.62
CA GLU A 83 -39.23 -1.61 -48.94
C GLU A 83 -39.91 -2.76 -49.64
N GLN A 84 -39.36 -3.97 -49.65
CA GLN A 84 -39.99 -5.17 -50.22
C GLN A 84 -41.27 -5.56 -49.47
N GLN A 85 -41.33 -5.38 -48.15
CA GLN A 85 -42.54 -5.65 -47.35
C GLN A 85 -43.64 -4.62 -47.57
N VAL A 86 -43.28 -3.35 -47.77
CA VAL A 86 -44.24 -2.26 -48.01
C VAL A 86 -44.74 -2.27 -49.45
N SER A 87 -44.01 -2.85 -50.40
CA SER A 87 -44.38 -3.01 -51.78
C SER A 87 -44.62 -4.49 -52.11
N PRO A 88 -45.78 -5.07 -51.75
CA PRO A 88 -46.10 -6.43 -52.14
C PRO A 88 -46.19 -6.50 -53.61
N PRO A 89 -45.71 -7.58 -54.24
CA PRO A 89 -45.94 -7.80 -55.68
C PRO A 89 -47.47 -7.97 -55.93
N SER A 90 -48.10 -6.99 -56.52
CA SER A 90 -49.50 -7.00 -56.74
C SER A 90 -49.81 -7.82 -57.98
N PRO A 91 -50.55 -8.95 -57.89
CA PRO A 91 -51.03 -9.63 -59.00
C PRO A 91 -52.48 -9.14 -59.37
N ALA A 92 -52.59 -7.94 -59.81
CA ALA A 92 -53.81 -7.47 -60.38
C ALA A 92 -53.55 -6.28 -61.32
N LYS A 93 -53.86 -6.42 -62.58
CA LYS A 93 -54.02 -5.33 -63.54
C LYS A 93 -55.10 -4.38 -62.99
N ALA A 94 -54.73 -3.46 -62.16
CA ALA A 94 -55.55 -2.29 -61.96
C ALA A 94 -55.18 -1.29 -63.06
N THR A 95 -56.14 -0.80 -63.79
CA THR A 95 -56.04 0.33 -64.70
C THR A 95 -55.52 1.54 -63.87
N SER A 96 -54.22 1.70 -63.85
CA SER A 96 -53.59 2.79 -63.21
C SER A 96 -53.85 4.06 -63.94
N GLY A 97 -54.53 5.00 -63.32
CA GLY A 97 -54.41 6.38 -63.70
C GLY A 97 -52.94 6.80 -63.55
N VAL A 98 -52.54 7.71 -64.43
CA VAL A 98 -51.15 8.21 -64.46
C VAL A 98 -50.73 8.70 -63.05
N THR A 99 -49.82 8.00 -62.47
CA THR A 99 -49.29 8.40 -61.17
C THR A 99 -48.35 9.61 -61.33
N TYR A 100 -48.17 10.37 -60.29
CA TYR A 100 -47.24 11.53 -60.28
C TYR A 100 -45.85 11.16 -60.85
N ASN A 101 -45.30 10.01 -60.47
CA ASN A 101 -44.03 9.46 -61.01
C ASN A 101 -44.10 9.08 -62.51
N ALA A 102 -45.29 8.81 -63.08
CA ALA A 102 -45.46 8.55 -64.54
C ALA A 102 -45.60 9.83 -65.34
N LEU A 103 -46.11 10.91 -64.77
CA LEU A 103 -46.19 12.26 -65.33
C LEU A 103 -44.90 12.99 -65.43
N PHE A 104 -44.09 12.81 -64.40
CA PHE A 104 -42.74 13.40 -64.28
C PHE A 104 -41.77 12.25 -64.44
N LYS A 105 -41.20 12.07 -65.60
CA LYS A 105 -40.20 11.05 -65.95
C LYS A 105 -38.80 11.38 -65.30
N GLU A 106 -38.76 12.09 -64.24
CA GLU A 106 -37.56 12.37 -63.53
C GLU A 106 -37.19 11.13 -62.72
N ASP A 107 -36.17 10.45 -63.16
CA ASP A 107 -35.56 9.34 -62.37
C ASP A 107 -34.75 9.93 -61.21
N TRP A 108 -35.40 10.21 -60.09
CA TRP A 108 -34.83 10.77 -58.92
C TRP A 108 -33.74 9.85 -58.39
N GLN A 109 -33.71 8.57 -58.71
CA GLN A 109 -32.63 7.65 -58.38
C GLN A 109 -31.32 8.01 -59.08
N HIS A 110 -31.38 8.71 -60.25
CA HIS A 110 -30.22 9.20 -60.95
C HIS A 110 -29.57 10.41 -60.29
N PHE A 111 -30.28 11.19 -59.46
CA PHE A 111 -29.74 12.36 -58.78
C PHE A 111 -29.08 11.98 -57.46
N CYS A 112 -29.69 11.16 -56.63
CA CYS A 112 -29.13 10.75 -55.38
C CYS A 112 -29.97 9.63 -54.75
N ALA A 113 -29.35 8.52 -54.38
CA ALA A 113 -30.00 7.52 -53.55
C ALA A 113 -30.45 8.12 -52.21
N SER A 114 -31.65 7.76 -51.73
CA SER A 114 -32.17 8.29 -50.44
C SER A 114 -31.27 8.02 -49.24
N THR A 115 -30.39 7.02 -49.34
CA THR A 115 -29.38 6.68 -48.34
C THR A 115 -28.05 7.39 -48.54
N SER A 116 -27.93 8.22 -49.61
CA SER A 116 -26.70 8.97 -49.87
C SER A 116 -26.52 10.14 -48.91
N ILE A 117 -25.29 10.38 -48.54
CA ILE A 117 -24.87 11.57 -47.77
C ILE A 117 -25.32 12.88 -48.46
N ALA A 118 -25.46 12.85 -49.82
CA ALA A 118 -25.84 14.00 -50.60
C ALA A 118 -27.39 14.18 -50.73
N ALA A 119 -28.21 13.26 -50.23
CA ALA A 119 -29.65 13.35 -50.26
C ALA A 119 -30.18 14.60 -49.49
N MET A 120 -31.25 15.18 -49.96
CA MET A 120 -31.85 16.40 -49.38
C MET A 120 -32.36 16.19 -47.93
N ASP A 121 -32.73 14.97 -47.61
CA ASP A 121 -33.19 14.52 -46.29
C ASP A 121 -32.07 13.90 -45.44
N SER A 122 -30.84 13.92 -45.94
CA SER A 122 -29.70 13.37 -45.22
C SER A 122 -29.33 14.20 -43.97
N PRO A 123 -28.72 13.58 -42.96
CA PRO A 123 -28.17 14.31 -41.83
C PRO A 123 -27.19 15.44 -42.22
N VAL A 124 -26.47 15.27 -43.33
CA VAL A 124 -25.55 16.27 -43.88
C VAL A 124 -26.29 17.50 -44.39
N ALA A 125 -27.37 17.31 -45.16
CA ALA A 125 -28.18 18.41 -45.63
C ALA A 125 -28.78 19.19 -44.47
N TYR A 126 -29.24 18.50 -43.42
CA TYR A 126 -29.72 19.11 -42.17
C TYR A 126 -28.64 19.91 -41.44
N LEU A 127 -27.47 19.33 -41.24
CA LEU A 127 -26.36 20.01 -40.57
C LEU A 127 -25.88 21.22 -41.35
N ARG A 128 -25.81 21.11 -42.69
CA ARG A 128 -25.46 22.24 -43.56
C ARG A 128 -26.50 23.35 -43.46
N ALA A 129 -27.77 23.04 -43.49
CA ALA A 129 -28.83 24.02 -43.32
C ALA A 129 -28.79 24.73 -41.97
N LEU A 130 -28.57 23.95 -40.92
CA LEU A 130 -28.40 24.48 -39.55
C LEU A 130 -27.18 25.38 -39.44
N TYR A 131 -26.04 25.03 -40.02
CA TYR A 131 -24.82 25.81 -40.03
C TYR A 131 -25.06 27.16 -40.75
N LEU A 132 -25.65 27.15 -41.95
CA LEU A 132 -25.97 28.35 -42.70
C LEU A 132 -26.98 29.24 -41.98
N PHE A 133 -27.95 28.65 -41.28
CA PHE A 133 -28.92 29.34 -40.47
C PHE A 133 -28.25 30.03 -39.25
N ALA A 134 -27.35 29.35 -38.58
CA ALA A 134 -26.59 29.93 -37.50
C ALA A 134 -25.75 31.15 -37.93
N LEU A 135 -25.04 31.05 -39.06
CA LEU A 135 -24.31 32.15 -39.67
C LEU A 135 -25.22 33.33 -40.07
N GLN A 136 -26.45 33.04 -40.50
CA GLN A 136 -27.42 34.09 -40.84
C GLN A 136 -27.94 34.81 -39.56
N LEU A 137 -28.19 34.03 -38.50
CA LEU A 137 -28.55 34.63 -37.18
C LEU A 137 -27.45 35.54 -36.65
N GLU A 138 -26.20 35.12 -36.77
CA GLU A 138 -25.05 35.93 -36.33
C GLU A 138 -24.93 37.26 -37.11
N LYS A 139 -25.19 37.24 -38.43
CA LYS A 139 -25.22 38.42 -39.27
C LYS A 139 -26.37 39.40 -38.91
N ASN A 140 -27.47 38.84 -38.42
CA ASN A 140 -28.64 39.64 -38.04
C ASN A 140 -28.61 40.10 -36.58
N ALA A 141 -27.65 39.68 -35.78
CA ALA A 141 -27.49 40.05 -34.38
C ALA A 141 -26.92 41.48 -34.30
N HIS A 142 -27.76 42.47 -33.96
CA HIS A 142 -27.36 43.85 -33.73
C HIS A 142 -27.02 44.02 -32.25
N GLY A 143 -25.74 44.26 -31.94
CA GLY A 143 -25.27 44.62 -30.56
C GLY A 143 -24.03 43.89 -30.09
N THR A 144 -23.50 44.30 -28.99
CA THR A 144 -22.23 43.96 -28.37
C THR A 144 -21.77 42.51 -28.45
N ALA A 145 -20.49 42.33 -28.82
CA ALA A 145 -19.63 41.16 -28.73
C ALA A 145 -20.32 39.79 -28.69
N VAL A 146 -20.83 39.32 -29.81
CA VAL A 146 -21.37 37.95 -29.96
C VAL A 146 -20.20 37.04 -30.31
N THR A 147 -19.98 36.02 -29.51
CA THR A 147 -19.04 34.97 -29.85
C THR A 147 -19.62 34.14 -31.00
N THR A 148 -18.98 34.18 -32.17
CA THR A 148 -19.49 33.48 -33.38
C THR A 148 -19.32 31.98 -33.28
N LEU A 149 -20.09 31.23 -34.10
CA LEU A 149 -19.96 29.76 -34.17
C LEU A 149 -18.55 29.36 -34.60
N GLU A 150 -17.94 30.09 -35.53
CA GLU A 150 -16.57 29.83 -35.98
C GLU A 150 -15.52 30.05 -34.87
N GLN A 151 -15.76 31.00 -33.97
CA GLN A 151 -14.89 31.19 -32.80
C GLN A 151 -15.05 30.06 -31.77
N ARG A 152 -16.25 29.54 -31.59
CA ARG A 152 -16.53 28.45 -30.68
C ARG A 152 -16.14 27.07 -31.22
N ARG A 153 -16.32 26.87 -32.50
CA ARG A 153 -16.16 25.60 -33.23
C ARG A 153 -15.48 25.85 -34.56
N PRO A 154 -14.21 26.24 -34.61
CA PRO A 154 -13.46 26.43 -35.84
C PRO A 154 -13.36 25.17 -36.70
N ASP A 155 -13.40 24.01 -36.05
CA ASP A 155 -13.37 22.69 -36.65
C ASP A 155 -14.57 22.41 -37.62
N LEU A 156 -15.72 23.06 -37.43
CA LEU A 156 -16.91 22.82 -38.28
C LEU A 156 -16.74 23.32 -39.74
N LYS A 157 -15.92 24.35 -39.93
CA LYS A 157 -15.65 24.92 -41.25
C LYS A 157 -14.86 23.97 -42.16
N ASP A 158 -13.89 23.27 -41.56
CA ASP A 158 -12.98 22.37 -42.26
C ASP A 158 -13.36 20.89 -42.10
N LEU A 159 -14.56 20.61 -41.53
CA LEU A 159 -15.04 19.28 -41.31
C LEU A 159 -15.25 18.54 -42.61
N GLN A 160 -14.48 17.52 -42.89
CA GLN A 160 -14.66 16.64 -44.02
C GLN A 160 -15.92 15.75 -43.84
N ILE A 161 -16.81 15.81 -44.80
CA ILE A 161 -18.03 15.02 -44.80
C ILE A 161 -17.71 13.61 -45.29
N ASN A 162 -17.70 12.69 -44.35
CA ASN A 162 -17.53 11.25 -44.59
C ASN A 162 -18.52 10.46 -43.73
N PRO A 163 -18.75 9.16 -44.00
CA PRO A 163 -19.69 8.36 -43.20
C PRO A 163 -19.43 8.42 -41.70
N HIS A 164 -18.20 8.50 -41.29
CA HIS A 164 -17.82 8.58 -39.88
C HIS A 164 -18.21 9.94 -39.22
N SER A 165 -17.97 11.05 -39.94
CA SER A 165 -18.36 12.38 -39.43
C SER A 165 -19.88 12.58 -39.40
N VAL A 166 -20.63 11.88 -40.25
CA VAL A 166 -22.10 11.96 -40.36
C VAL A 166 -22.81 11.03 -39.37
N SER A 167 -22.32 9.83 -39.19
CA SER A 167 -22.96 8.78 -38.37
C SER A 167 -22.26 8.56 -37.03
N GLY A 168 -21.00 9.01 -36.88
CA GLY A 168 -20.20 8.84 -35.67
C GLY A 168 -20.71 9.73 -34.54
N GLN A 169 -21.16 9.11 -33.45
CA GLN A 169 -21.49 9.85 -32.24
C GLN A 169 -20.19 10.19 -31.49
N ARG A 170 -19.85 11.46 -31.43
CA ARG A 170 -18.77 11.94 -30.54
C ARG A 170 -19.36 12.30 -29.18
N PRO A 171 -18.88 11.73 -28.07
CA PRO A 171 -19.29 12.15 -26.75
C PRO A 171 -19.04 13.65 -26.56
N MET A 172 -19.98 14.36 -25.99
CA MET A 172 -19.83 15.81 -25.71
C MET A 172 -18.56 16.11 -24.93
N LEU A 173 -18.20 15.24 -23.96
CA LEU A 173 -16.98 15.38 -23.18
C LEU A 173 -15.70 15.33 -24.04
N SER A 174 -15.65 14.54 -25.10
CA SER A 174 -14.48 14.49 -25.97
C SER A 174 -14.30 15.82 -26.75
N ILE A 175 -15.42 16.43 -27.15
CA ILE A 175 -15.41 17.73 -27.84
C ILE A 175 -14.96 18.84 -26.88
N ILE A 176 -15.48 18.84 -25.64
CA ILE A 176 -15.09 19.81 -24.60
C ILE A 176 -13.60 19.65 -24.26
N ASN A 177 -13.15 18.42 -24.05
CA ASN A 177 -11.75 18.15 -23.72
C ASN A 177 -10.81 18.59 -24.86
N GLN A 178 -11.19 18.35 -26.13
CA GLN A 178 -10.38 18.82 -27.26
C GLN A 178 -10.33 20.34 -27.33
N THR A 179 -11.46 21.01 -27.17
CA THR A 179 -11.51 22.48 -27.14
C THR A 179 -10.69 23.08 -26.01
N LEU A 180 -10.73 22.47 -24.81
CA LEU A 180 -9.90 22.88 -23.68
C LEU A 180 -8.41 22.64 -23.96
N LEU A 181 -8.06 21.49 -24.54
CA LEU A 181 -6.68 21.15 -24.90
C LEU A 181 -6.10 22.17 -25.89
N ASP A 182 -6.87 22.49 -26.94
CA ASP A 182 -6.45 23.45 -27.97
C ASP A 182 -6.24 24.86 -27.37
N ASN A 183 -7.12 25.28 -26.47
CA ASN A 183 -7.02 26.58 -25.81
C ASN A 183 -5.87 26.64 -24.78
N LEU A 184 -5.59 25.56 -24.05
CA LEU A 184 -4.57 25.55 -23.00
C LEU A 184 -3.15 25.41 -23.56
N THR A 185 -2.95 24.56 -24.57
CA THR A 185 -1.60 24.17 -25.01
C THR A 185 -1.45 24.07 -26.53
N GLY A 186 -2.46 24.52 -27.30
CA GLY A 186 -2.43 24.39 -28.76
C GLY A 186 -2.47 22.94 -29.26
N GLY A 187 -3.14 22.05 -28.51
CA GLY A 187 -3.27 20.64 -28.86
C GLY A 187 -2.22 19.71 -28.27
N ASP A 188 -1.26 20.22 -27.50
CA ASP A 188 -0.22 19.39 -26.84
C ASP A 188 -0.76 18.78 -25.54
N GLN A 189 -1.17 17.51 -25.60
CA GLN A 189 -1.75 16.77 -24.50
C GLN A 189 -0.76 16.60 -23.33
N LYS A 190 0.52 16.33 -23.63
CA LYS A 190 1.53 16.13 -22.59
C LYS A 190 1.74 17.39 -21.76
N LYS A 191 1.87 18.55 -22.44
CA LYS A 191 1.96 19.84 -21.74
C LYS A 191 0.71 20.17 -20.95
N ALA A 192 -0.48 19.87 -21.47
CA ALA A 192 -1.73 20.09 -20.74
C ALA A 192 -1.78 19.25 -19.46
N CYS A 193 -1.45 17.96 -19.51
CA CYS A 193 -1.40 17.08 -18.35
C CYS A 193 -0.34 17.55 -17.33
N GLN A 194 0.82 18.02 -17.78
CA GLN A 194 1.84 18.59 -16.89
C GLN A 194 1.34 19.88 -16.22
N LEU A 195 0.70 20.78 -16.98
CA LEU A 195 0.13 22.02 -16.45
C LEU A 195 -0.92 21.70 -15.38
N LEU A 196 -1.86 20.81 -15.66
CA LEU A 196 -2.90 20.39 -14.71
C LEU A 196 -2.32 19.79 -13.43
N SER A 197 -1.21 19.06 -13.53
CA SER A 197 -0.57 18.41 -12.37
C SER A 197 0.15 19.38 -11.43
N THR A 198 0.39 20.63 -11.89
CA THR A 198 1.10 21.67 -11.14
C THR A 198 0.26 22.89 -10.84
N THR A 199 -0.97 22.97 -11.36
CA THR A 199 -1.87 24.13 -11.17
C THR A 199 -2.47 24.15 -9.78
N TRP A 200 -2.36 25.27 -9.08
CA TRP A 200 -2.82 25.43 -7.71
C TRP A 200 -4.28 25.87 -7.57
N TYR A 201 -4.81 26.55 -8.52
CA TYR A 201 -6.18 27.01 -8.55
C TYR A 201 -7.04 26.18 -9.53
N PRO A 202 -8.29 25.85 -9.23
CA PRO A 202 -9.08 26.14 -8.02
C PRO A 202 -8.63 25.36 -6.78
N PHE A 203 -9.27 25.61 -5.60
CA PHE A 203 -8.93 25.02 -4.30
C PHE A 203 -9.19 23.49 -4.20
N SER A 204 -8.70 22.76 -5.17
CA SER A 204 -8.57 21.30 -5.19
C SER A 204 -7.09 20.94 -5.24
N LEU A 205 -6.76 19.70 -4.99
CA LEU A 205 -5.41 19.22 -5.27
C LEU A 205 -5.20 19.15 -6.79
N PRO A 206 -4.00 19.47 -7.30
CA PRO A 206 -3.70 19.40 -8.74
C PRO A 206 -4.06 18.04 -9.32
N TYR A 207 -4.56 18.04 -10.55
CA TYR A 207 -4.98 16.83 -11.24
C TYR A 207 -3.82 16.20 -12.00
N HIS A 208 -3.38 15.03 -11.56
CA HIS A 208 -2.36 14.24 -12.24
C HIS A 208 -3.03 13.14 -13.06
N ALA A 209 -3.17 13.36 -14.37
CA ALA A 209 -3.92 12.49 -15.27
C ALA A 209 -3.42 11.03 -15.22
N HIS A 210 -2.10 10.82 -15.32
CA HIS A 210 -1.53 9.47 -15.37
C HIS A 210 -1.57 8.74 -14.02
N HIS A 211 -1.44 9.45 -12.89
CA HIS A 211 -1.72 8.86 -11.59
C HIS A 211 -3.18 8.42 -11.47
N HIS A 212 -4.10 9.24 -12.00
CA HIS A 212 -5.52 8.88 -12.01
C HIS A 212 -5.79 7.67 -12.91
N GLN A 213 -5.11 7.56 -14.07
CA GLN A 213 -5.15 6.35 -14.91
C GLN A 213 -4.69 5.10 -14.14
N CYS A 214 -3.62 5.20 -13.36
CA CYS A 214 -3.20 4.08 -12.50
C CYS A 214 -4.26 3.71 -11.46
N VAL A 215 -4.91 4.71 -10.85
CA VAL A 215 -6.01 4.47 -9.89
C VAL A 215 -7.20 3.80 -10.57
N LEU A 216 -7.58 4.26 -11.76
CA LEU A 216 -8.68 3.66 -12.53
C LEU A 216 -8.36 2.22 -12.96
N GLY A 217 -7.15 1.98 -13.47
CA GLY A 217 -6.72 0.64 -13.88
C GLY A 217 -6.70 -0.39 -12.73
N LEU A 218 -6.50 0.08 -11.49
CA LEU A 218 -6.55 -0.78 -10.31
C LEU A 218 -7.94 -0.85 -9.65
N SER A 219 -8.90 0.00 -10.08
CA SER A 219 -10.20 0.14 -9.40
C SER A 219 -11.03 -1.14 -9.40
N GLU A 220 -10.97 -1.94 -10.45
CA GLU A 220 -11.71 -3.22 -10.55
C GLU A 220 -11.23 -4.24 -9.50
N SER A 221 -9.95 -4.22 -9.16
CA SER A 221 -9.38 -5.09 -8.12
C SER A 221 -9.68 -4.61 -6.69
N GLY A 222 -10.18 -3.38 -6.53
CA GLY A 222 -10.39 -2.74 -5.23
C GLY A 222 -9.09 -2.41 -4.47
N LEU A 223 -7.92 -2.57 -5.11
CA LEU A 223 -6.62 -2.29 -4.51
C LEU A 223 -6.13 -0.90 -4.89
N SER A 224 -5.62 -0.18 -3.91
CA SER A 224 -4.85 1.04 -4.17
C SER A 224 -3.40 0.71 -4.54
N LEU A 225 -2.73 1.66 -5.19
CA LEU A 225 -1.30 1.54 -5.53
C LEU A 225 -0.44 1.22 -4.29
N GLY A 226 -0.73 1.85 -3.15
CA GLY A 226 -0.04 1.59 -1.89
C GLY A 226 -0.29 0.17 -1.37
N GLU A 227 -1.55 -0.29 -1.38
CA GLU A 227 -1.91 -1.65 -0.93
C GLU A 227 -1.25 -2.73 -1.79
N LEU A 228 -1.16 -2.51 -3.11
CA LEU A 228 -0.48 -3.43 -4.00
C LEU A 228 1.00 -3.61 -3.62
N ASN A 229 1.71 -2.52 -3.30
CA ASN A 229 3.09 -2.58 -2.81
C ASN A 229 3.22 -3.42 -1.52
N TYR A 230 2.29 -3.25 -0.57
CA TYR A 230 2.28 -4.06 0.66
C TYR A 230 1.98 -5.53 0.36
N ARG A 231 1.07 -5.81 -0.55
CA ARG A 231 0.64 -7.16 -0.89
C ARG A 231 1.77 -8.01 -1.48
N ILE A 232 2.58 -7.43 -2.39
CA ILE A 232 3.70 -8.13 -3.03
C ILE A 232 5.07 -7.69 -2.51
N SER A 233 5.11 -7.09 -1.33
CA SER A 233 6.36 -6.68 -0.69
C SER A 233 7.35 -7.85 -0.57
N ARG A 234 8.62 -7.62 -0.89
CA ARG A 234 9.66 -8.64 -0.77
C ARG A 234 9.99 -8.99 0.68
N LYS A 235 9.79 -8.04 1.59
CA LYS A 235 10.02 -8.26 3.03
C LYS A 235 8.70 -8.19 3.76
N LEU A 236 8.48 -9.15 4.64
CA LEU A 236 7.29 -9.26 5.46
C LEU A 236 7.58 -8.80 6.88
N PRO A 237 6.55 -8.40 7.66
CA PRO A 237 6.71 -7.94 9.05
C PRO A 237 7.39 -8.94 10.00
N ILE A 238 7.28 -10.22 9.68
CA ILE A 238 7.83 -11.34 10.47
C ILE A 238 9.30 -11.64 10.14
N THR A 239 9.87 -10.99 9.11
CA THR A 239 11.26 -11.21 8.74
C THR A 239 12.18 -10.62 9.81
N THR A 240 13.31 -11.27 10.03
CA THR A 240 14.30 -10.80 11.01
C THR A 240 15.21 -9.70 10.47
N ARG A 241 15.17 -9.44 9.17
CA ARG A 241 15.98 -8.44 8.46
C ARG A 241 15.10 -7.32 7.93
N ALA A 242 15.59 -6.09 8.01
CA ALA A 242 15.03 -4.92 7.32
C ALA A 242 13.49 -4.78 7.42
N VAL A 243 12.95 -4.84 8.63
CA VAL A 243 11.50 -4.71 8.88
C VAL A 243 10.94 -3.39 8.35
N HIS A 244 11.79 -2.34 8.28
CA HIS A 244 11.45 -1.07 7.65
C HIS A 244 11.20 -1.18 6.13
N ALA A 245 11.64 -2.27 5.49
CA ALA A 245 11.44 -2.52 4.05
C ALA A 245 10.09 -3.19 3.72
N TYR A 246 9.20 -3.35 4.69
CA TYR A 246 7.84 -3.82 4.42
C TYR A 246 7.07 -2.78 3.61
N GLY A 247 6.51 -3.22 2.48
CA GLY A 247 5.90 -2.36 1.46
C GLY A 247 6.80 -2.10 0.25
N HIS A 248 8.08 -2.53 0.26
CA HIS A 248 9.01 -2.38 -0.87
C HIS A 248 9.02 -3.64 -1.74
N VAL A 249 8.90 -3.47 -3.05
CA VAL A 249 8.86 -4.58 -4.01
C VAL A 249 10.21 -4.76 -4.72
N ILE A 250 10.73 -3.72 -5.37
CA ILE A 250 11.92 -3.84 -6.23
C ILE A 250 13.09 -3.03 -5.71
N ALA A 251 12.87 -1.82 -5.20
CA ALA A 251 13.91 -0.90 -4.79
C ALA A 251 13.70 -0.38 -3.37
N ASP A 252 14.80 -0.11 -2.67
CA ASP A 252 14.84 0.61 -1.39
C ASP A 252 14.63 2.12 -1.61
N HIS A 253 13.62 2.50 -2.40
CA HIS A 253 13.29 3.89 -2.62
C HIS A 253 12.41 4.42 -1.49
N ASP A 254 11.53 5.33 -1.77
CA ASP A 254 10.70 5.99 -0.78
C ASP A 254 9.86 5.00 0.04
N ASP A 255 9.44 5.46 1.20
CA ASP A 255 8.50 4.76 2.06
C ASP A 255 7.17 4.50 1.32
N ALA A 256 6.67 3.29 1.34
CA ALA A 256 5.40 2.91 0.72
C ALA A 256 4.17 3.51 1.44
N LEU A 257 4.31 3.96 2.69
CA LEU A 257 3.20 4.51 3.47
C LEU A 257 2.54 5.74 2.84
N PRO A 258 3.27 6.72 2.26
CA PRO A 258 2.65 7.83 1.53
C PRO A 258 1.82 7.41 0.33
N LEU A 259 2.13 6.30 -0.33
CA LEU A 259 1.34 5.79 -1.47
C LEU A 259 -0.06 5.34 -1.04
N LEU A 260 -0.23 4.89 0.21
CA LEU A 260 -1.55 4.56 0.78
C LEU A 260 -2.47 5.78 0.85
N SER A 261 -1.91 6.99 0.88
CA SER A 261 -2.69 8.22 0.87
C SER A 261 -3.50 8.40 -0.42
N GLY A 262 -3.04 7.82 -1.55
CA GLY A 262 -3.63 8.04 -2.86
C GLY A 262 -3.32 9.42 -3.44
N LEU A 263 -2.36 10.13 -2.86
CA LEU A 263 -1.87 11.41 -3.38
C LEU A 263 -0.82 11.20 -4.46
N SER A 264 -0.94 11.93 -5.57
CA SER A 264 0.09 11.94 -6.61
C SER A 264 1.40 12.58 -6.10
N PRO A 265 2.55 12.33 -6.75
CA PRO A 265 3.82 12.93 -6.36
C PRO A 265 3.77 14.47 -6.28
N GLN A 266 3.09 15.11 -7.25
CA GLN A 266 2.94 16.56 -7.31
C GLN A 266 2.06 17.09 -6.17
N GLN A 267 0.97 16.38 -5.84
CA GLN A 267 0.13 16.71 -4.69
C GLN A 267 0.91 16.58 -3.37
N GLN A 268 1.71 15.53 -3.23
CA GLN A 268 2.58 15.35 -2.05
C GLN A 268 3.66 16.44 -1.96
N ALA A 269 4.28 16.77 -3.10
CA ALA A 269 5.28 17.83 -3.17
C ALA A 269 4.68 19.19 -2.77
N LEU A 270 3.50 19.50 -3.31
CA LEU A 270 2.73 20.70 -3.02
C LEU A 270 2.45 20.86 -1.52
N LEU A 271 1.97 19.79 -0.87
CA LEU A 271 1.64 19.84 0.55
C LEU A 271 2.88 20.00 1.44
N LYS A 272 4.05 19.49 1.02
CA LYS A 272 5.32 19.56 1.76
C LYS A 272 6.17 20.78 1.42
N GLN A 273 5.87 21.47 0.32
CA GLN A 273 6.71 22.57 -0.16
C GLN A 273 6.84 23.68 0.90
N PRO A 274 8.06 24.08 1.26
CA PRO A 274 8.24 25.23 2.14
C PRO A 274 7.68 26.51 1.48
N LEU A 275 7.17 27.40 2.30
CA LEU A 275 6.72 28.70 1.81
C LEU A 275 7.90 29.41 1.11
N ALA A 276 7.76 29.71 -0.18
CA ALA A 276 8.82 30.32 -0.95
C ALA A 276 9.01 31.78 -0.51
N SER A 277 10.19 32.09 -0.02
CA SER A 277 10.56 33.48 0.36
C SER A 277 10.81 34.38 -0.85
N THR A 278 10.80 33.84 -2.07
CA THR A 278 11.29 34.53 -3.28
C THR A 278 10.23 35.26 -4.10
N SER A 279 8.95 34.88 -4.00
CA SER A 279 7.88 35.47 -4.83
C SER A 279 7.22 36.73 -4.23
N GLY A 280 7.54 37.10 -3.00
CA GLY A 280 6.80 38.12 -2.25
C GLY A 280 5.35 37.76 -1.96
N ALA A 281 4.67 38.51 -1.10
CA ALA A 281 3.28 38.21 -0.69
C ALA A 281 2.30 38.24 -1.87
N LEU A 282 2.46 39.17 -2.80
CA LEU A 282 1.57 39.33 -3.95
C LEU A 282 1.64 38.16 -4.91
N GLY A 283 2.87 37.64 -5.23
CA GLY A 283 3.03 36.45 -6.04
C GLY A 283 2.38 35.22 -5.42
N PHE A 284 2.52 35.06 -4.10
CA PHE A 284 1.84 33.98 -3.38
C PHE A 284 0.31 34.03 -3.53
N TYR A 285 -0.31 35.24 -3.35
CA TYR A 285 -1.75 35.34 -3.47
C TYR A 285 -2.26 35.13 -4.89
N HIS A 286 -1.50 35.61 -5.89
CA HIS A 286 -1.79 35.32 -7.29
C HIS A 286 -1.76 33.80 -7.57
N ASP A 287 -0.65 33.11 -7.23
CA ASP A 287 -0.43 31.73 -7.58
C ASP A 287 -1.41 30.78 -6.87
N TYR A 288 -1.66 31.01 -5.56
CA TYR A 288 -2.42 30.04 -4.75
C TYR A 288 -3.90 30.38 -4.60
N TYR A 289 -4.26 31.68 -4.77
CA TYR A 289 -5.62 32.17 -4.60
C TYR A 289 -6.23 32.74 -5.88
N ASN A 290 -5.45 32.91 -6.95
CA ASN A 290 -5.83 33.64 -8.16
C ASN A 290 -6.39 35.04 -7.81
N TRP A 291 -5.70 35.74 -6.87
CA TRP A 291 -6.09 37.02 -6.36
C TRP A 291 -5.20 38.11 -6.98
N GLU A 292 -5.85 39.14 -7.57
CA GLU A 292 -5.19 40.32 -8.10
C GLU A 292 -5.21 41.45 -7.07
N PRO A 293 -4.12 42.18 -6.90
CA PRO A 293 -4.03 43.24 -5.91
C PRO A 293 -5.01 44.39 -6.21
N ASP A 294 -5.80 44.72 -5.21
CA ASP A 294 -6.62 45.94 -5.19
C ASP A 294 -5.85 47.06 -4.46
N ALA A 295 -6.08 48.31 -4.82
CA ALA A 295 -5.29 49.47 -4.36
C ALA A 295 -5.20 49.60 -2.82
N ASP A 296 -6.19 49.10 -2.11
CA ASP A 296 -6.32 49.25 -0.65
C ASP A 296 -6.06 47.94 0.14
N LEU A 297 -5.77 46.82 -0.51
CA LEU A 297 -5.65 45.48 0.14
C LEU A 297 -4.28 44.86 -0.11
N LYS A 298 -3.72 44.26 0.94
CA LYS A 298 -2.44 43.54 0.89
C LYS A 298 -2.59 42.07 0.56
N GLY A 299 -3.82 41.53 0.51
CA GLY A 299 -4.16 40.16 0.27
C GLY A 299 -5.67 39.92 0.25
N PRO A 300 -6.18 38.68 0.07
CA PRO A 300 -7.61 38.36 0.05
C PRO A 300 -8.22 38.39 1.45
N GLU A 301 -8.11 39.57 2.11
CA GLU A 301 -8.54 39.77 3.50
C GLU A 301 -10.05 40.01 3.62
N GLN A 302 -10.73 40.44 2.56
CA GLN A 302 -12.20 40.57 2.59
C GLN A 302 -12.82 39.17 2.63
N VAL A 303 -13.72 38.96 3.58
CA VAL A 303 -14.39 37.64 3.74
C VAL A 303 -15.16 37.26 2.48
N ALA A 304 -15.83 38.23 1.81
CA ALA A 304 -16.56 37.95 0.58
C ALA A 304 -15.65 37.45 -0.55
N ASP A 305 -14.48 38.07 -0.72
CA ASP A 305 -13.49 37.66 -1.72
C ASP A 305 -12.89 36.30 -1.36
N PHE A 306 -12.53 36.08 -0.10
CA PHE A 306 -12.02 34.81 0.37
C PHE A 306 -13.01 33.67 0.12
N LEU A 307 -14.29 33.87 0.42
CA LEU A 307 -15.36 32.89 0.18
C LEU A 307 -15.53 32.59 -1.32
N ARG A 308 -15.53 33.65 -2.16
CA ARG A 308 -15.62 33.53 -3.61
C ARG A 308 -14.43 32.77 -4.19
N LEU A 309 -13.22 33.08 -3.75
CA LEU A 309 -11.98 32.44 -4.24
C LEU A 309 -11.88 30.98 -3.78
N THR A 310 -12.21 30.73 -2.53
CA THR A 310 -12.11 29.38 -1.95
C THR A 310 -13.32 28.49 -2.23
N GLY A 311 -14.46 29.08 -2.60
CA GLY A 311 -15.73 28.36 -2.75
C GLY A 311 -16.31 27.86 -1.43
N LEU A 312 -15.89 28.40 -0.29
CA LEU A 312 -16.48 28.14 1.01
C LEU A 312 -17.70 29.01 1.24
N ASN A 313 -18.59 28.59 2.12
CA ASN A 313 -19.66 29.45 2.64
C ASN A 313 -19.27 30.05 4.00
N ALA A 314 -20.06 30.97 4.51
CA ALA A 314 -19.76 31.69 5.76
C ALA A 314 -19.70 30.75 6.97
N GLU A 315 -20.53 29.72 7.02
CA GLU A 315 -20.54 28.73 8.10
C GLU A 315 -19.27 27.85 8.06
N THR A 316 -18.92 27.31 6.90
CA THR A 316 -17.72 26.50 6.74
C THR A 316 -16.45 27.30 7.04
N LEU A 317 -16.43 28.61 6.77
CA LEU A 317 -15.31 29.47 7.18
C LEU A 317 -15.21 29.59 8.69
N GLN A 318 -16.34 29.71 9.42
CA GLN A 318 -16.35 29.74 10.88
C GLN A 318 -15.87 28.41 11.46
N VAL A 319 -16.27 27.27 10.84
CA VAL A 319 -15.78 25.93 11.23
C VAL A 319 -14.28 25.83 11.02
N LEU A 320 -13.79 26.25 9.83
CA LEU A 320 -12.37 26.23 9.48
C LEU A 320 -11.52 27.01 10.48
N LEU A 321 -11.97 28.20 10.85
CA LEU A 321 -11.29 29.08 11.80
C LEU A 321 -11.59 28.76 13.28
N ALA A 322 -12.45 27.78 13.55
CA ALA A 322 -12.92 27.38 14.87
C ALA A 322 -13.43 28.57 15.68
N GLN A 323 -14.34 29.36 15.12
CA GLN A 323 -14.88 30.55 15.72
C GLN A 323 -16.36 30.41 16.11
N THR A 324 -16.86 31.39 16.85
CA THR A 324 -18.26 31.45 17.33
C THR A 324 -18.67 30.17 18.07
N THR A 325 -19.68 29.45 17.59
CA THR A 325 -20.15 28.17 18.14
C THR A 325 -19.21 26.99 17.89
N HIS A 326 -18.24 27.14 16.98
CA HIS A 326 -17.28 26.10 16.60
C HIS A 326 -15.95 26.17 17.36
N LYS A 327 -15.85 27.02 18.38
CA LYS A 327 -14.65 27.09 19.23
C LYS A 327 -14.43 25.75 19.93
N PRO A 328 -13.17 25.31 20.04
CA PRO A 328 -12.84 24.11 20.81
C PRO A 328 -13.31 24.26 22.24
N ARG A 329 -14.04 23.28 22.71
CA ARG A 329 -14.56 23.22 24.07
C ARG A 329 -13.94 22.00 24.77
N ARG A 330 -13.27 22.26 25.86
CA ARG A 330 -12.68 21.21 26.68
C ARG A 330 -13.75 20.46 27.44
N SER A 331 -13.55 19.16 27.61
CA SER A 331 -14.36 18.33 28.48
C SER A 331 -14.43 18.93 29.88
N PRO A 332 -15.62 19.05 30.48
CA PRO A 332 -15.78 19.47 31.88
C PRO A 332 -15.14 18.48 32.85
N ASN A 333 -14.88 17.26 32.40
CA ASN A 333 -14.25 16.21 33.18
C ASN A 333 -12.71 16.22 33.09
N CYS A 334 -12.12 17.13 32.32
CA CYS A 334 -10.69 17.35 32.26
C CYS A 334 -10.33 18.59 33.08
N LEU A 335 -9.96 18.37 34.35
CA LEU A 335 -9.62 19.44 35.28
C LEU A 335 -8.19 19.96 35.12
N LEU A 336 -7.38 19.28 34.32
CA LEU A 336 -6.00 19.65 34.05
C LEU A 336 -5.92 20.74 32.99
N VAL A 337 -5.11 21.74 33.25
CA VAL A 337 -4.78 22.76 32.26
C VAL A 337 -3.77 22.13 31.30
N ALA A 338 -4.19 21.86 30.10
CA ALA A 338 -3.31 21.48 28.99
C ALA A 338 -3.26 22.63 27.99
N ASP A 339 -2.10 22.99 27.53
CA ASP A 339 -1.89 24.06 26.53
C ASP A 339 -2.32 23.67 25.12
N MET A 340 -2.94 22.50 24.97
CA MET A 340 -3.27 21.93 23.68
C MET A 340 -4.76 22.06 23.40
N ALA A 341 -5.14 23.07 22.59
CA ALA A 341 -6.43 23.14 21.97
C ALA A 341 -6.40 22.44 20.60
N TYR A 342 -7.40 21.61 20.32
CA TYR A 342 -7.68 21.09 19.00
C TYR A 342 -8.75 21.92 18.30
N GLY A 343 -8.89 21.77 16.96
CA GLY A 343 -9.79 22.56 16.15
C GLY A 343 -9.17 23.89 15.76
N ALA A 344 -8.71 24.02 14.52
CA ALA A 344 -7.92 25.11 13.97
C ALA A 344 -6.53 25.32 14.63
N CYS A 345 -6.00 24.36 15.36
CA CYS A 345 -4.67 24.43 15.98
C CYS A 345 -3.55 24.53 14.92
N TYR A 346 -3.72 23.87 13.78
CA TYR A 346 -2.79 23.96 12.67
C TYR A 346 -2.75 25.37 12.05
N ILE A 347 -3.90 26.05 11.96
CA ILE A 347 -4.04 27.37 11.37
C ILE A 347 -3.78 28.46 12.40
N ASN A 348 -4.38 28.32 13.57
CA ASN A 348 -4.39 29.31 14.62
C ASN A 348 -3.31 29.01 15.64
N GLY A 349 -2.13 29.60 15.48
CA GLY A 349 -1.25 29.82 16.62
C GLY A 349 -1.94 30.74 17.65
N PRO A 350 -1.24 31.21 18.68
CA PRO A 350 -1.82 32.10 19.71
C PRO A 350 -2.50 33.36 19.17
N THR A 351 -2.17 33.77 17.95
CA THR A 351 -2.67 34.97 17.25
C THR A 351 -3.20 34.64 15.84
N GLY A 352 -3.94 33.54 15.69
CA GLY A 352 -4.39 33.04 14.38
C GLY A 352 -5.43 33.91 13.67
N PRO A 353 -5.72 33.63 12.40
CA PRO A 353 -6.72 34.32 11.60
C PRO A 353 -8.09 34.36 12.30
N ALA A 354 -8.76 35.49 12.26
CA ALA A 354 -10.08 35.67 12.83
C ALA A 354 -10.96 36.52 11.92
N ILE A 355 -12.28 36.35 12.02
CA ILE A 355 -13.24 37.22 11.33
C ILE A 355 -13.53 38.45 12.22
N ASN A 356 -13.27 39.64 11.71
CA ASN A 356 -13.70 40.88 12.35
C ASN A 356 -14.93 41.42 11.61
N GLN A 357 -16.05 41.45 12.32
CA GLN A 357 -17.31 41.97 11.81
C GLN A 357 -17.66 43.24 12.60
N VAL A 358 -17.42 44.38 11.99
CA VAL A 358 -17.84 45.70 12.51
C VAL A 358 -19.12 46.09 11.79
N SER A 359 -20.14 46.48 12.55
CA SER A 359 -21.53 46.70 12.07
C SER A 359 -21.68 47.68 10.88
N SER A 360 -20.64 48.45 10.54
CA SER A 360 -20.63 49.43 9.46
C SER A 360 -19.66 49.18 8.32
N ARG A 361 -18.95 48.05 8.32
CA ARG A 361 -17.92 47.70 7.29
C ARG A 361 -18.05 46.25 6.85
N PRO A 362 -17.63 45.91 5.61
CA PRO A 362 -17.53 44.53 5.18
C PRO A 362 -16.67 43.71 6.13
N ALA A 363 -17.10 42.49 6.42
CA ALA A 363 -16.33 41.55 7.26
C ALA A 363 -14.94 41.32 6.66
N ARG A 364 -13.91 41.35 7.51
CA ARG A 364 -12.51 41.12 7.12
C ARG A 364 -11.88 40.05 7.96
N LEU A 365 -10.94 39.29 7.36
CA LEU A 365 -10.00 38.44 8.08
C LEU A 365 -8.92 39.34 8.71
N VAL A 366 -8.70 39.18 10.00
CA VAL A 366 -7.66 39.87 10.78
C VAL A 366 -6.63 38.85 11.29
N ASN A 367 -5.48 39.37 11.71
CA ASN A 367 -4.34 38.54 12.17
C ASN A 367 -3.85 37.57 11.08
N VAL A 368 -3.97 37.96 9.82
CA VAL A 368 -3.55 37.14 8.69
C VAL A 368 -2.10 37.42 8.33
N THR A 369 -1.38 36.36 8.02
CA THR A 369 -0.01 36.38 7.48
C THR A 369 0.02 35.51 6.22
N VAL A 370 1.05 35.67 5.39
CA VAL A 370 1.25 34.76 4.22
C VAL A 370 1.34 33.32 4.66
N GLU A 371 2.03 33.04 5.78
CA GLU A 371 2.08 31.70 6.36
C GLU A 371 0.70 31.21 6.81
N GLY A 372 -0.12 32.07 7.42
CA GLY A 372 -1.49 31.75 7.78
C GLY A 372 -2.35 31.39 6.55
N PHE A 373 -2.23 32.15 5.48
CA PHE A 373 -2.90 31.84 4.20
C PHE A 373 -2.37 30.54 3.57
N ASP A 374 -1.08 30.27 3.68
CA ASP A 374 -0.52 28.99 3.21
C ASP A 374 -1.11 27.79 3.98
N ARG A 375 -1.23 27.90 5.30
CA ARG A 375 -1.87 26.86 6.12
C ARG A 375 -3.37 26.73 5.81
N LEU A 376 -4.08 27.83 5.58
CA LEU A 376 -5.49 27.82 5.17
C LEU A 376 -5.69 27.08 3.84
N GLN A 377 -4.90 27.39 2.82
CA GLN A 377 -5.06 26.76 1.51
C GLN A 377 -4.77 25.24 1.57
N ARG A 378 -3.77 24.80 2.34
CA ARG A 378 -3.46 23.38 2.52
C ARG A 378 -4.58 22.65 3.26
N MET A 379 -5.13 23.29 4.30
CA MET A 379 -6.23 22.74 5.08
C MET A 379 -7.50 22.55 4.25
N ILE A 380 -7.85 23.55 3.42
CA ILE A 380 -9.02 23.49 2.54
C ILE A 380 -8.86 22.35 1.51
N ARG A 381 -7.67 22.23 0.89
CA ARG A 381 -7.39 21.15 -0.07
C ARG A 381 -7.43 19.77 0.55
N LEU A 382 -6.83 19.60 1.72
CA LEU A 382 -6.85 18.33 2.45
C LEU A 382 -8.26 17.96 2.90
N GLN A 383 -9.05 18.94 3.35
CA GLN A 383 -10.43 18.67 3.74
C GLN A 383 -11.26 18.16 2.55
N ARG A 384 -11.15 18.80 1.40
CA ARG A 384 -11.86 18.37 0.19
C ARG A 384 -11.43 16.99 -0.32
N TRP A 385 -10.18 16.66 -0.08
CA TRP A 385 -9.64 15.36 -0.50
C TRP A 385 -10.02 14.23 0.45
N LEU A 386 -9.99 14.46 1.77
CA LEU A 386 -10.33 13.46 2.78
C LEU A 386 -11.84 13.36 3.07
N ASP A 387 -12.59 14.42 2.78
CA ASP A 387 -14.02 14.57 3.07
C ASP A 387 -14.37 14.35 4.56
N ILE A 388 -13.55 14.88 5.46
CA ILE A 388 -13.79 14.86 6.91
C ILE A 388 -13.92 16.28 7.44
N PRO A 389 -14.67 16.51 8.54
CA PRO A 389 -14.84 17.85 9.11
C PRO A 389 -13.52 18.50 9.50
N PHE A 390 -13.39 19.81 9.31
CA PHE A 390 -12.16 20.57 9.60
C PHE A 390 -11.59 20.33 11.00
N ALA A 391 -12.44 20.28 12.04
CA ALA A 391 -11.97 20.05 13.40
C ALA A 391 -11.34 18.66 13.58
N GLN A 392 -11.89 17.63 12.93
CA GLN A 392 -11.34 16.27 12.97
C GLN A 392 -10.05 16.17 12.15
N LEU A 393 -10.00 16.85 10.99
CA LEU A 393 -8.79 16.94 10.18
C LEU A 393 -7.67 17.65 10.93
N ASP A 394 -7.97 18.75 11.61
CA ASP A 394 -7.00 19.49 12.45
C ASP A 394 -6.45 18.56 13.55
N THR A 395 -7.31 17.86 14.26
CA THR A 395 -6.93 16.90 15.31
C THR A 395 -6.01 15.81 14.76
N LEU A 396 -6.32 15.27 13.59
CA LEU A 396 -5.53 14.25 12.91
C LEU A 396 -4.13 14.78 12.52
N LEU A 397 -4.08 15.91 11.81
CA LEU A 397 -2.83 16.53 11.35
C LEU A 397 -1.93 16.91 12.52
N VAL A 398 -2.47 17.61 13.52
CA VAL A 398 -1.71 18.09 14.67
C VAL A 398 -1.19 16.92 15.51
N SER A 399 -1.96 15.84 15.65
CA SER A 399 -1.50 14.65 16.36
C SER A 399 -0.35 13.96 15.64
N ALA A 400 -0.40 13.88 14.30
CA ALA A 400 0.70 13.36 13.50
C ALA A 400 1.97 14.23 13.65
N MET A 401 1.84 15.54 13.54
CA MET A 401 2.96 16.48 13.69
C MET A 401 3.57 16.44 15.09
N ARG A 402 2.76 16.37 16.13
CA ARG A 402 3.23 16.25 17.53
C ARG A 402 3.88 14.91 17.82
N CYS A 403 3.49 13.85 17.13
CA CYS A 403 4.14 12.55 17.21
C CYS A 403 5.60 12.57 16.67
N GLU A 404 5.96 13.58 15.86
CA GLU A 404 7.34 13.83 15.43
C GLU A 404 8.20 14.47 16.55
N GLY A 405 7.58 15.00 17.60
CA GLY A 405 8.27 15.65 18.73
C GLY A 405 9.12 16.84 18.29
N ASP A 406 10.35 16.89 18.82
CA ASP A 406 11.29 18.00 18.56
C ASP A 406 11.73 18.13 17.09
N ALA A 407 11.44 17.15 16.25
CA ALA A 407 11.72 17.22 14.81
C ALA A 407 10.75 18.15 14.04
N ASN A 408 9.57 18.46 14.61
CA ASN A 408 8.57 19.31 13.96
C ASN A 408 7.92 20.33 14.94
N PRO A 409 8.70 21.21 15.55
CA PRO A 409 8.19 22.16 16.54
C PRO A 409 7.23 23.20 15.94
N SER A 410 7.35 23.48 14.64
CA SER A 410 6.54 24.45 13.92
C SER A 410 5.23 23.89 13.37
N LEU A 411 4.93 22.62 13.61
CA LEU A 411 3.72 21.92 13.13
C LEU A 411 3.54 22.10 11.61
N LEU A 412 4.55 21.72 10.83
CA LEU A 412 4.50 21.72 9.37
C LEU A 412 4.04 20.38 8.83
N ILE A 413 3.42 20.39 7.65
CA ILE A 413 3.13 19.15 6.92
C ILE A 413 4.45 18.58 6.39
N THR A 414 4.82 17.41 6.88
CA THR A 414 6.05 16.72 6.56
C THR A 414 5.77 15.43 5.77
N HIS A 415 6.82 14.72 5.40
CA HIS A 415 6.70 13.36 4.88
C HIS A 415 5.98 12.43 5.87
N ASN A 416 6.25 12.56 7.18
CA ASN A 416 5.59 11.78 8.22
C ASN A 416 4.09 12.08 8.33
N THR A 417 3.68 13.34 8.13
CA THR A 417 2.25 13.68 8.07
C THR A 417 1.56 12.93 6.93
N LEU A 418 2.19 12.84 5.75
CA LEU A 418 1.65 12.09 4.61
C LEU A 418 1.63 10.57 4.86
N ARG A 419 2.65 10.02 5.53
CA ARG A 419 2.66 8.63 5.99
C ARG A 419 1.48 8.35 6.92
N ALA A 420 1.27 9.23 7.90
CA ALA A 420 0.16 9.11 8.84
C ALA A 420 -1.21 9.17 8.14
N LEU A 421 -1.39 10.11 7.20
CA LEU A 421 -2.61 10.20 6.39
C LEU A 421 -2.84 8.94 5.54
N GLY A 422 -1.77 8.36 4.98
CA GLY A 422 -1.84 7.11 4.23
C GLY A 422 -2.33 5.95 5.10
N VAL A 423 -1.71 5.75 6.27
CA VAL A 423 -2.11 4.70 7.22
C VAL A 423 -3.52 4.94 7.76
N TYR A 424 -3.87 6.19 8.07
CA TYR A 424 -5.22 6.55 8.48
C TYR A 424 -6.24 6.12 7.41
N ARG A 425 -6.05 6.53 6.15
CA ARG A 425 -6.95 6.19 5.06
C ARG A 425 -7.09 4.69 4.88
N TYR A 426 -5.99 3.97 4.92
CA TYR A 426 -5.97 2.51 4.87
C TYR A 426 -6.77 1.86 6.00
N LEU A 427 -6.54 2.27 7.26
CA LEU A 427 -7.25 1.72 8.41
C LEU A 427 -8.71 2.17 8.47
N HIS A 428 -9.02 3.39 8.01
CA HIS A 428 -10.39 3.85 7.89
C HIS A 428 -11.17 2.99 6.88
N THR A 429 -10.62 2.75 5.69
CA THR A 429 -11.26 1.95 4.64
C THR A 429 -11.45 0.49 5.08
N ASN A 430 -10.43 -0.12 5.68
CA ASN A 430 -10.46 -1.55 6.01
C ASN A 430 -11.13 -1.87 7.36
N TYR A 431 -11.14 -0.93 8.31
CA TYR A 431 -11.58 -1.17 9.70
C TYR A 431 -12.55 -0.12 10.24
N GLY A 432 -12.91 0.89 9.47
CA GLY A 432 -13.82 1.98 9.91
C GLY A 432 -13.23 2.89 10.99
N LEU A 433 -11.89 2.93 11.15
CA LEU A 433 -11.23 3.74 12.18
C LEU A 433 -11.47 5.23 11.93
N GLN A 434 -11.96 5.95 12.96
CA GLN A 434 -12.26 7.38 12.83
C GLN A 434 -11.02 8.25 13.04
N ALA A 435 -11.05 9.48 12.49
CA ALA A 435 -9.90 10.41 12.54
C ALA A 435 -9.42 10.72 13.97
N GLU A 436 -10.34 10.95 14.89
CA GLU A 436 -10.00 11.24 16.31
C GLU A 436 -9.44 10.02 17.03
N GLU A 437 -9.93 8.81 16.70
CA GLU A 437 -9.39 7.55 17.24
C GLU A 437 -7.96 7.32 16.77
N PHE A 438 -7.70 7.57 15.48
CA PHE A 438 -6.35 7.46 14.92
C PHE A 438 -5.42 8.54 15.52
N ALA A 439 -5.91 9.75 15.71
CA ALA A 439 -5.17 10.82 16.39
C ALA A 439 -4.79 10.42 17.84
N ALA A 440 -5.69 9.74 18.56
CA ALA A 440 -5.42 9.21 19.89
C ALA A 440 -4.37 8.07 19.87
N ILE A 441 -4.29 7.32 18.77
CA ILE A 441 -3.22 6.32 18.59
C ILE A 441 -1.86 6.99 18.40
N LEU A 442 -1.80 8.08 17.63
CA LEU A 442 -0.53 8.78 17.35
C LEU A 442 -0.04 9.64 18.52
N HIS A 443 -0.93 10.28 19.27
CA HIS A 443 -0.54 11.24 20.31
C HIS A 443 -1.35 11.03 21.58
N GLN A 444 -2.24 11.91 21.90
CA GLN A 444 -3.08 11.87 23.10
C GLN A 444 -4.55 11.76 22.75
N LEU A 445 -5.31 11.16 23.63
CA LEU A 445 -6.76 11.08 23.53
C LEU A 445 -7.35 12.51 23.52
N PRO A 446 -8.12 12.90 22.48
CA PRO A 446 -8.74 14.21 22.41
C PRO A 446 -9.71 14.47 23.56
N VAL A 447 -9.42 15.50 24.34
CA VAL A 447 -10.27 15.98 25.45
C VAL A 447 -11.03 17.25 25.10
N ASP A 448 -10.80 17.81 23.93
CA ASP A 448 -11.49 18.97 23.37
C ASP A 448 -12.35 18.52 22.18
N ALA A 449 -13.45 19.20 21.94
CA ALA A 449 -14.32 19.01 20.78
C ALA A 449 -14.85 20.35 20.26
N SER A 450 -15.25 20.38 18.99
CA SER A 450 -15.85 21.55 18.35
C SER A 450 -17.38 21.48 18.42
N GLY A 451 -18.03 22.62 18.63
CA GLY A 451 -19.48 22.72 18.66
C GLY A 451 -20.11 22.03 19.88
N GLU A 452 -21.23 21.39 19.68
CA GLU A 452 -21.97 20.66 20.72
C GLU A 452 -21.50 19.22 20.91
N ARG A 453 -20.61 18.75 20.06
CA ARG A 453 -20.09 17.39 20.09
C ARG A 453 -19.31 17.13 21.38
N LEU A 454 -19.41 15.90 21.91
CA LEU A 454 -18.59 15.45 23.01
C LEU A 454 -17.16 15.16 22.53
N SER A 455 -16.16 15.41 23.38
CA SER A 455 -14.79 14.98 23.14
C SER A 455 -14.70 13.46 23.02
N LEU A 456 -13.71 12.92 22.30
CA LEU A 456 -13.51 11.48 22.24
C LEU A 456 -13.35 10.88 23.65
N PHE A 457 -12.69 11.58 24.55
CA PHE A 457 -12.58 11.18 25.95
C PHE A 457 -13.95 10.96 26.59
N ASP A 458 -14.88 11.93 26.47
CA ASP A 458 -16.22 11.80 27.04
C ASP A 458 -17.07 10.76 26.31
N GLN A 459 -16.95 10.65 25.00
CA GLN A 459 -17.66 9.60 24.24
C GLN A 459 -17.29 8.18 24.71
N VAL A 460 -16.02 7.96 25.10
CA VAL A 460 -15.53 6.65 25.53
C VAL A 460 -15.77 6.38 27.00
N PHE A 461 -15.52 7.36 27.88
CA PHE A 461 -15.50 7.14 29.32
C PHE A 461 -16.68 7.73 30.06
N ASN A 462 -17.39 8.71 29.47
CA ASN A 462 -18.48 9.44 30.08
C ASN A 462 -19.71 9.49 29.18
N PRO A 463 -20.17 8.36 28.60
CA PRO A 463 -21.38 8.37 27.80
C PRO A 463 -22.60 8.73 28.67
N ALA A 464 -23.60 9.39 28.07
CA ALA A 464 -24.75 9.89 28.78
C ALA A 464 -25.55 8.81 29.54
N ASP A 465 -25.53 7.58 29.04
CA ASP A 465 -26.23 6.43 29.58
C ASP A 465 -25.42 5.63 30.62
N SER A 466 -24.26 6.15 31.04
CA SER A 466 -23.42 5.45 32.00
C SER A 466 -24.03 5.42 33.39
N ALA A 467 -24.12 4.24 34.01
CA ALA A 467 -24.48 4.08 35.39
C ALA A 467 -23.40 4.47 36.40
N LEU A 468 -22.15 4.67 35.91
CA LEU A 468 -21.00 5.08 36.69
C LEU A 468 -20.90 6.60 36.75
N PRO A 469 -20.34 7.19 37.82
CA PRO A 469 -20.05 8.61 37.85
C PRO A 469 -19.04 8.96 36.75
N PRO A 470 -18.99 10.23 36.25
CA PRO A 470 -18.05 10.62 35.22
C PRO A 470 -16.60 10.43 35.66
N LEU A 471 -15.78 9.85 34.77
CA LEU A 471 -14.32 9.77 34.98
C LEU A 471 -13.72 11.18 34.87
N GLN A 472 -13.04 11.62 35.90
CA GLN A 472 -12.37 12.91 35.91
C GLN A 472 -10.87 12.78 35.76
N LEU A 473 -10.28 13.63 34.93
CA LEU A 473 -8.83 13.76 34.77
C LEU A 473 -8.32 14.86 35.71
N ASP A 474 -7.93 14.46 36.91
CA ASP A 474 -7.56 15.34 38.03
C ASP A 474 -6.18 15.03 38.64
N SER A 475 -5.40 14.17 37.99
CA SER A 475 -4.10 13.67 38.46
C SER A 475 -4.12 12.87 39.77
N GLN A 476 -5.28 12.51 40.30
CA GLN A 476 -5.35 11.64 41.46
C GLN A 476 -4.97 10.19 41.10
N PRO A 477 -4.51 9.39 42.07
CA PRO A 477 -4.23 7.97 41.87
C PRO A 477 -5.48 7.21 41.49
N PHE A 478 -5.31 6.07 40.80
CA PHE A 478 -6.45 5.18 40.48
C PHE A 478 -7.03 4.55 41.76
N ASP A 479 -8.31 4.69 41.93
CA ASP A 479 -9.13 3.99 42.91
C ASP A 479 -9.94 2.85 42.27
N ALA A 480 -10.78 2.17 43.05
CA ALA A 480 -11.61 1.07 42.56
C ALA A 480 -12.63 1.56 41.50
N THR A 481 -13.24 2.73 41.75
CA THR A 481 -14.21 3.34 40.83
C THR A 481 -13.55 3.73 39.48
N THR A 482 -12.39 4.36 39.55
CA THR A 482 -11.60 4.69 38.35
C THR A 482 -11.28 3.43 37.51
N ARG A 483 -10.94 2.33 38.17
CA ARG A 483 -10.65 1.08 37.44
C ARG A 483 -11.89 0.56 36.72
N GLN A 484 -13.06 0.57 37.39
CA GLN A 484 -14.32 0.17 36.78
C GLN A 484 -14.69 1.05 35.60
N GLN A 485 -14.58 2.38 35.74
CA GLN A 485 -14.83 3.34 34.66
C GLN A 485 -13.91 3.10 33.45
N LEU A 486 -12.61 2.93 33.72
CA LEU A 486 -11.63 2.66 32.65
C LEU A 486 -11.91 1.31 31.97
N CYS A 487 -12.17 0.25 32.73
CA CYS A 487 -12.50 -1.05 32.16
C CYS A 487 -13.80 -1.00 31.34
N ALA A 488 -14.82 -0.33 31.82
CA ALA A 488 -16.09 -0.16 31.10
C ALA A 488 -15.90 0.62 29.79
N GLY A 489 -15.26 1.79 29.81
CA GLY A 489 -14.99 2.59 28.62
C GLY A 489 -14.09 1.89 27.61
N LEU A 490 -13.11 1.12 28.09
CA LEU A 490 -12.21 0.35 27.22
C LEU A 490 -12.80 -0.99 26.76
N GLY A 491 -13.97 -1.40 27.29
CA GLY A 491 -14.57 -2.71 27.00
C GLY A 491 -13.71 -3.88 27.50
N LEU A 492 -13.04 -3.70 28.63
CA LEU A 492 -12.22 -4.71 29.29
C LEU A 492 -12.99 -5.35 30.44
N GLN A 493 -12.66 -6.61 30.74
CA GLN A 493 -13.17 -7.22 31.97
C GLN A 493 -12.60 -6.51 33.19
N ASP A 494 -13.46 -6.24 34.16
CA ASP A 494 -13.05 -5.65 35.46
C ASP A 494 -12.27 -6.68 36.29
N SER A 495 -10.96 -6.75 36.01
CA SER A 495 -10.04 -7.55 36.80
C SER A 495 -8.84 -6.70 37.22
N PRO A 496 -8.25 -6.93 38.43
CA PRO A 496 -7.08 -6.16 38.88
C PRO A 496 -5.91 -6.16 37.90
N ASN A 497 -5.81 -7.22 37.08
CA ASN A 497 -4.70 -7.41 36.18
C ASN A 497 -4.91 -6.75 34.80
N SER A 498 -6.17 -6.44 34.42
CA SER A 498 -6.46 -5.95 33.05
C SER A 498 -5.72 -4.65 32.70
N LEU A 499 -5.71 -3.68 33.60
CA LEU A 499 -4.99 -2.42 33.41
C LEU A 499 -3.48 -2.54 33.70
N GLN A 500 -3.08 -3.41 34.63
CA GLN A 500 -1.65 -3.63 34.92
C GLN A 500 -0.89 -4.27 33.76
N LEU A 501 -1.56 -5.00 32.88
CA LEU A 501 -0.96 -5.54 31.65
C LEU A 501 -0.34 -4.45 30.78
N VAL A 502 -0.97 -3.27 30.74
CA VAL A 502 -0.50 -2.12 29.97
C VAL A 502 0.45 -1.25 30.77
N LEU A 503 0.13 -1.02 32.03
CA LEU A 503 0.83 -0.11 32.94
C LEU A 503 1.93 -0.80 33.77
N SER A 504 2.47 -1.91 33.28
CA SER A 504 3.43 -2.77 34.03
C SER A 504 4.66 -2.03 34.61
N ALA A 505 5.00 -0.85 34.10
CA ALA A 505 6.09 -0.03 34.58
C ALA A 505 5.66 1.00 35.64
N ASP A 506 4.37 1.31 35.76
CA ASP A 506 3.85 2.31 36.69
C ASP A 506 3.08 1.63 37.84
N ARG A 507 3.67 1.68 39.03
CA ARG A 507 3.07 1.10 40.26
C ARG A 507 1.93 1.94 40.84
N HIS A 508 1.87 3.23 40.50
CA HIS A 508 0.90 4.18 41.03
C HIS A 508 0.32 5.06 39.92
N PRO A 509 -0.44 4.48 38.98
CA PRO A 509 -0.97 5.23 37.87
C PRO A 509 -1.95 6.32 38.33
N ARG A 510 -1.90 7.48 37.65
CA ARG A 510 -2.73 8.64 37.96
C ARG A 510 -3.68 8.95 36.80
N ARG A 511 -4.80 9.59 37.13
CA ARG A 511 -5.83 10.03 36.20
C ARG A 511 -5.34 11.21 35.35
N THR A 512 -4.37 10.96 34.48
CA THR A 512 -3.84 11.97 33.55
C THR A 512 -4.22 11.62 32.12
N VAL A 513 -4.25 12.62 31.22
CA VAL A 513 -4.51 12.41 29.79
C VAL A 513 -3.50 11.41 29.22
N VAL A 514 -2.23 11.47 29.62
CA VAL A 514 -1.17 10.59 29.15
C VAL A 514 -1.45 9.13 29.52
N THR A 515 -1.74 8.86 30.79
CA THR A 515 -1.99 7.50 31.29
C THR A 515 -3.23 6.90 30.62
N VAL A 516 -4.32 7.68 30.52
CA VAL A 516 -5.56 7.21 29.90
C VAL A 516 -5.37 7.01 28.39
N SER A 517 -4.56 7.85 27.73
CA SER A 517 -4.21 7.69 26.31
C SER A 517 -3.43 6.39 26.04
N ILE A 518 -2.49 6.02 26.92
CA ILE A 518 -1.76 4.76 26.82
C ILE A 518 -2.73 3.57 26.90
N LEU A 519 -3.62 3.58 27.88
CA LEU A 519 -4.62 2.52 28.06
C LEU A 519 -5.58 2.43 26.85
N TYR A 520 -6.10 3.59 26.41
CA TYR A 520 -6.97 3.67 25.24
C TYR A 520 -6.30 3.11 24.00
N ARG A 521 -5.07 3.52 23.72
CA ARG A 521 -4.29 3.09 22.56
C ARG A 521 -4.13 1.58 22.50
N HIS A 522 -3.70 0.96 23.59
CA HIS A 522 -3.54 -0.50 23.64
C HIS A 522 -4.87 -1.24 23.47
N ALA A 523 -5.94 -0.80 24.13
CA ALA A 523 -7.25 -1.41 24.02
C ALA A 523 -7.85 -1.22 22.63
N ARG A 524 -7.73 0.00 22.04
CA ARG A 524 -8.29 0.30 20.72
C ARG A 524 -7.57 -0.47 19.60
N ILE A 525 -6.24 -0.55 19.65
CA ILE A 525 -5.45 -1.32 18.68
C ILE A 525 -5.77 -2.81 18.78
N ALA A 526 -5.85 -3.38 20.00
CA ALA A 526 -6.23 -4.77 20.16
C ALA A 526 -7.61 -5.05 19.52
N ARG A 527 -8.60 -4.20 19.84
CA ARG A 527 -9.96 -4.31 19.29
C ARG A 527 -10.00 -4.12 17.77
N LEU A 528 -9.18 -3.19 17.22
CA LEU A 528 -9.09 -2.92 15.79
C LEU A 528 -8.77 -4.19 15.00
N PHE A 529 -7.82 -4.97 15.49
CA PHE A 529 -7.39 -6.21 14.84
C PHE A 529 -8.14 -7.47 15.35
N GLY A 530 -9.15 -7.30 16.21
CA GLY A 530 -9.95 -8.39 16.76
C GLY A 530 -9.18 -9.29 17.71
N LEU A 531 -8.25 -8.71 18.46
CA LEU A 531 -7.42 -9.40 19.46
C LEU A 531 -7.89 -9.06 20.87
N SER A 532 -7.68 -9.98 21.82
CA SER A 532 -7.72 -9.61 23.24
C SER A 532 -6.50 -8.74 23.58
N LEU A 533 -6.58 -7.97 24.66
CA LEU A 533 -5.44 -7.15 25.10
C LEU A 533 -4.19 -8.01 25.40
N MET A 534 -4.40 -9.19 25.97
CA MET A 534 -3.33 -10.15 26.25
C MET A 534 -2.73 -10.71 24.97
N ASP A 535 -3.58 -11.10 23.99
CA ASP A 535 -3.11 -11.60 22.70
C ASP A 535 -2.33 -10.54 21.93
N CYS A 536 -2.81 -9.30 21.92
CA CYS A 536 -2.10 -8.18 21.31
C CYS A 536 -0.71 -8.00 21.95
N LYS A 537 -0.61 -8.03 23.26
CA LYS A 537 0.68 -7.95 23.97
C LYS A 537 1.61 -9.11 23.62
N HIS A 538 1.10 -10.33 23.57
CA HIS A 538 1.90 -11.50 23.18
C HIS A 538 2.37 -11.39 21.73
N LEU A 539 1.51 -10.95 20.82
CA LEU A 539 1.85 -10.77 19.42
C LEU A 539 2.94 -9.71 19.23
N LEU A 540 2.82 -8.56 19.91
CA LEU A 540 3.84 -7.53 19.91
C LEU A 540 5.19 -8.05 20.43
N HIS A 541 5.17 -8.90 21.47
CA HIS A 541 6.38 -9.52 22.00
C HIS A 541 6.99 -10.52 21.03
N LEU A 542 6.19 -11.33 20.36
CA LEU A 542 6.67 -12.28 19.34
C LEU A 542 7.30 -11.57 18.14
N LEU A 543 6.71 -10.46 17.70
CA LEU A 543 7.22 -9.66 16.58
C LEU A 543 8.55 -8.96 16.95
N LYS A 544 8.58 -8.24 18.06
CA LYS A 544 9.77 -7.53 18.53
C LYS A 544 9.74 -7.34 20.04
N PRO A 545 10.43 -8.18 20.81
CA PRO A 545 10.45 -8.08 22.28
C PRO A 545 10.79 -6.67 22.75
N GLY A 546 9.91 -6.07 23.55
CA GLY A 546 10.06 -4.75 24.16
C GLY A 546 9.85 -3.55 23.23
N GLY A 547 10.33 -3.60 21.99
CA GLY A 547 10.35 -2.45 21.09
C GLY A 547 8.97 -1.98 20.63
N TYR A 548 8.08 -2.89 20.22
CA TYR A 548 6.73 -2.53 19.74
C TYR A 548 5.82 -2.11 20.89
N GLN A 549 5.92 -2.73 22.03
CA GLN A 549 5.17 -2.31 23.21
C GLN A 549 5.58 -0.90 23.67
N GLN A 550 6.87 -0.57 23.56
CA GLN A 550 7.36 0.78 23.85
C GLN A 550 6.78 1.82 22.88
N GLN A 551 6.69 1.49 21.57
CA GLN A 551 6.04 2.36 20.56
C GLN A 551 4.57 2.63 20.87
N LEU A 552 3.84 1.66 21.40
CA LEU A 552 2.46 1.88 21.80
C LEU A 552 2.34 2.68 23.11
N SER A 553 3.30 2.57 24.03
CA SER A 553 3.32 3.36 25.26
C SER A 553 3.73 4.81 25.00
N LYS A 554 4.75 5.03 24.17
CA LYS A 554 5.23 6.35 23.76
C LYS A 554 5.43 6.37 22.24
N PRO A 555 4.36 6.70 21.47
CA PRO A 555 4.44 6.74 20.02
C PRO A 555 5.45 7.77 19.54
N THR A 556 6.19 7.39 18.51
CA THR A 556 7.13 8.27 17.81
C THR A 556 7.08 7.98 16.32
N LEU A 557 7.45 8.95 15.49
CA LEU A 557 7.64 8.79 14.07
C LEU A 557 9.14 8.82 13.75
N ARG A 558 9.57 7.92 12.86
CA ARG A 558 10.98 7.83 12.47
C ARG A 558 11.38 9.04 11.62
N THR A 559 12.61 9.51 11.84
CA THR A 559 13.17 10.65 11.09
C THR A 559 13.91 10.23 9.83
N THR A 560 14.22 8.95 9.67
CA THR A 560 14.93 8.39 8.52
C THR A 560 14.25 7.12 8.03
N LEU A 561 14.30 6.88 6.71
CA LEU A 561 13.71 5.68 6.09
C LEU A 561 14.24 4.37 6.68
N LYS A 562 15.53 4.31 7.00
CA LYS A 562 16.19 3.13 7.58
C LYS A 562 16.16 3.09 9.11
N GLY A 563 15.36 3.93 9.75
CA GLY A 563 15.18 3.97 11.20
C GLY A 563 14.51 2.70 11.76
N SER A 564 14.48 2.63 13.10
CA SER A 564 13.67 1.60 13.78
C SER A 564 12.19 1.76 13.42
N PRO A 565 11.42 0.66 13.36
CA PRO A 565 9.99 0.73 13.13
C PRO A 565 9.30 1.67 14.12
N ASP A 566 8.48 2.57 13.60
CA ASP A 566 7.68 3.52 14.38
C ASP A 566 6.24 3.01 14.59
N VAL A 567 5.39 3.83 15.20
CA VAL A 567 4.00 3.44 15.49
C VAL A 567 3.21 3.09 14.23
N LEU A 568 3.46 3.77 13.09
CA LEU A 568 2.78 3.47 11.82
C LEU A 568 3.20 2.10 11.28
N ASP A 569 4.50 1.80 11.33
CA ASP A 569 5.00 0.49 10.95
C ASP A 569 4.42 -0.62 11.83
N VAL A 570 4.33 -0.38 13.15
CA VAL A 570 3.73 -1.34 14.10
C VAL A 570 2.27 -1.65 13.73
N LEU A 571 1.47 -0.63 13.36
CA LEU A 571 0.09 -0.82 12.95
C LEU A 571 -0.01 -1.70 11.69
N MET A 572 0.81 -1.42 10.66
CA MET A 572 0.83 -2.20 9.43
C MET A 572 1.31 -3.65 9.66
N HIS A 573 2.26 -3.84 10.58
CA HIS A 573 2.75 -5.17 10.96
C HIS A 573 1.67 -5.98 11.69
N LEU A 574 0.96 -5.35 12.62
CA LEU A 574 -0.15 -6.00 13.33
C LEU A 574 -1.30 -6.36 12.38
N ASP A 575 -1.62 -5.48 11.43
CA ASP A 575 -2.59 -5.75 10.38
C ASP A 575 -2.24 -7.02 9.61
N TRP A 576 -1.02 -7.08 9.06
CA TRP A 576 -0.58 -8.22 8.27
C TRP A 576 -0.62 -9.53 9.06
N VAL A 577 -0.05 -9.54 10.27
CA VAL A 577 0.05 -10.75 11.08
C VAL A 577 -1.33 -11.22 11.57
N SER A 578 -2.20 -10.28 11.95
CA SER A 578 -3.57 -10.61 12.36
C SER A 578 -4.37 -11.23 11.22
N ARG A 579 -4.23 -10.71 9.99
CA ARG A 579 -4.85 -11.30 8.80
C ARG A 579 -4.29 -12.69 8.49
N TRP A 580 -2.96 -12.84 8.55
CA TRP A 580 -2.33 -14.14 8.33
C TRP A 580 -2.86 -15.21 9.30
N ILE A 581 -2.87 -14.91 10.61
CA ILE A 581 -3.37 -15.86 11.61
C ILE A 581 -4.84 -16.23 11.35
N LYS A 582 -5.69 -15.23 11.02
CA LYS A 582 -7.12 -15.46 10.73
C LYS A 582 -7.34 -16.29 9.46
N ASN A 583 -6.64 -15.97 8.39
CA ASN A 583 -6.82 -16.63 7.08
C ASN A 583 -6.43 -18.11 7.11
N ASN A 584 -5.47 -18.46 7.95
CA ASN A 584 -5.03 -19.86 8.10
C ASN A 584 -5.85 -20.65 9.14
N GLY A 585 -6.98 -20.11 9.61
CA GLY A 585 -7.80 -20.75 10.65
C GLY A 585 -7.04 -20.96 11.97
N GLY A 586 -5.91 -20.27 12.13
CA GLY A 586 -5.04 -20.36 13.30
C GLY A 586 -5.52 -19.51 14.47
N THR A 587 -5.06 -19.86 15.65
CA THR A 587 -5.21 -19.04 16.86
C THR A 587 -3.84 -18.61 17.36
N LEU A 588 -3.75 -17.48 18.01
CA LEU A 588 -2.49 -17.05 18.62
C LEU A 588 -1.99 -18.05 19.68
N ALA A 589 -2.91 -18.75 20.34
CA ALA A 589 -2.57 -19.82 21.28
C ALA A 589 -1.79 -20.95 20.59
N ARG A 590 -2.20 -21.36 19.37
CA ARG A 590 -1.48 -22.34 18.55
C ARG A 590 -0.08 -21.82 18.17
N VAL A 591 0.03 -20.60 17.71
CA VAL A 591 1.33 -19.99 17.36
C VAL A 591 2.25 -19.92 18.59
N ARG A 592 1.72 -19.57 19.76
CA ARG A 592 2.48 -19.57 21.02
C ARG A 592 2.92 -20.98 21.42
N HIS A 593 2.05 -21.97 21.31
CA HIS A 593 2.43 -23.36 21.56
C HIS A 593 3.56 -23.80 20.62
N GLN A 594 3.46 -23.49 19.35
CA GLN A 594 4.50 -23.83 18.36
C GLN A 594 5.84 -23.17 18.65
N LEU A 595 5.85 -21.87 18.98
CA LEU A 595 7.08 -21.07 19.13
C LEU A 595 7.67 -21.10 20.54
N LEU A 596 6.82 -21.20 21.58
CA LEU A 596 7.19 -21.03 22.98
C LEU A 596 6.90 -22.28 23.82
N LEU A 597 6.29 -23.34 23.23
CA LEU A 597 5.82 -24.51 23.96
C LEU A 597 4.89 -24.16 25.15
N GLU A 598 4.06 -23.14 25.00
CA GLU A 598 3.10 -22.71 26.02
C GLU A 598 1.66 -23.13 25.64
N PRO A 599 0.90 -23.81 26.51
CA PRO A 599 1.35 -24.33 27.81
C PRO A 599 2.40 -25.45 27.65
N VAL A 600 3.21 -25.65 28.69
CA VAL A 600 4.29 -26.66 28.68
C VAL A 600 3.70 -28.02 28.32
N SER A 601 4.21 -28.64 27.24
CA SER A 601 3.77 -29.93 26.79
C SER A 601 4.13 -31.02 27.84
N PRO A 602 3.22 -31.93 28.19
CA PRO A 602 3.52 -33.06 29.08
C PRO A 602 4.41 -34.14 28.42
N ASP A 603 4.95 -33.88 27.23
CA ASP A 603 5.77 -34.82 26.48
C ASP A 603 7.03 -35.24 27.23
N PRO A 604 7.31 -36.57 27.35
CA PRO A 604 8.47 -37.09 28.08
C PRO A 604 9.81 -36.62 27.51
N GLY A 605 9.94 -36.49 26.17
CA GLY A 605 11.17 -36.05 25.51
C GLY A 605 11.47 -34.57 25.79
N VAL A 606 10.44 -33.74 25.74
CA VAL A 606 10.55 -32.31 26.14
C VAL A 606 10.90 -32.20 27.62
N GLY A 607 10.26 -33.04 28.46
CA GLY A 607 10.53 -33.10 29.90
C GLY A 607 11.98 -33.45 30.21
N MET A 608 12.54 -34.47 29.50
CA MET A 608 13.95 -34.86 29.66
C MET A 608 14.90 -33.72 29.23
N LEU A 609 14.68 -33.10 28.07
CA LEU A 609 15.50 -31.95 27.62
C LEU A 609 15.41 -30.79 28.60
N LEU A 610 14.24 -30.48 29.10
CA LEU A 610 14.03 -29.39 30.06
C LEU A 610 14.70 -29.69 31.41
N ASN A 611 14.65 -30.94 31.89
CA ASN A 611 15.33 -31.34 33.12
C ASN A 611 16.84 -31.20 33.00
N VAL A 612 17.43 -31.63 31.87
CA VAL A 612 18.87 -31.41 31.63
C VAL A 612 19.20 -29.93 31.62
N PHE A 613 18.37 -29.12 30.98
CA PHE A 613 18.58 -27.66 30.89
C PHE A 613 18.50 -26.98 32.28
N ASN A 614 17.52 -27.38 33.08
CA ASN A 614 17.34 -26.85 34.43
C ASN A 614 18.35 -27.35 35.44
N SER A 615 18.94 -28.50 35.22
CA SER A 615 19.99 -29.07 36.11
C SER A 615 21.37 -28.43 35.92
N HIS A 616 21.56 -27.63 34.86
CA HIS A 616 22.82 -26.96 34.60
C HIS A 616 22.66 -25.43 34.79
N PRO A 617 23.64 -24.77 35.40
CA PRO A 617 23.60 -23.32 35.53
C PRO A 617 23.63 -22.67 34.15
N GLN A 618 22.68 -21.75 33.90
CA GLN A 618 22.63 -21.00 32.65
C GLN A 618 23.57 -19.80 32.78
N PRO A 619 24.66 -19.70 32.02
CA PRO A 619 25.53 -18.56 32.07
C PRO A 619 24.78 -17.32 31.51
N SER A 620 24.78 -16.25 32.31
CA SER A 620 24.21 -14.97 31.87
C SER A 620 25.23 -14.22 31.03
N LEU A 621 24.86 -13.90 29.77
CA LEU A 621 25.70 -13.06 28.91
C LEU A 621 25.98 -11.70 29.54
N SER A 622 24.99 -11.10 30.20
CA SER A 622 25.14 -9.84 30.93
C SER A 622 26.20 -9.95 32.08
N THR A 623 26.20 -11.07 32.80
CA THR A 623 27.21 -11.31 33.86
C THR A 623 28.59 -11.48 33.24
N LYS A 624 28.73 -12.26 32.19
CA LYS A 624 30.00 -12.48 31.47
C LYS A 624 30.54 -11.18 30.86
N LEU A 625 29.67 -10.36 30.26
CA LEU A 625 30.08 -9.05 29.80
C LEU A 625 30.60 -8.15 30.91
N LYS A 626 30.00 -8.17 32.11
CA LYS A 626 30.49 -7.43 33.27
C LYS A 626 31.82 -7.98 33.77
N GLU A 627 32.04 -9.28 33.76
CA GLU A 627 33.29 -9.91 34.17
C GLU A 627 34.44 -9.56 33.23
N HIS A 628 34.23 -9.53 31.95
CA HIS A 628 35.28 -9.34 30.92
C HIS A 628 35.43 -7.91 30.44
N THR A 629 34.40 -7.09 30.52
CA THR A 629 34.42 -5.92 29.72
C THR A 629 34.94 -4.70 30.36
N PHE A 630 35.00 -4.51 31.46
CA PHE A 630 35.02 -3.08 31.67
C PHE A 630 35.32 -2.72 33.12
N VAL A 631 35.91 -3.63 33.83
CA VAL A 631 36.76 -3.30 34.95
C VAL A 631 38.03 -2.70 34.38
N ALA A 632 37.92 -1.47 33.90
CA ALA A 632 39.05 -0.65 33.56
C ALA A 632 39.87 -0.43 34.85
N GLN A 633 40.93 -1.17 35.03
CA GLN A 633 42.05 -0.58 35.79
C GLN A 633 42.48 0.64 35.00
N PRO A 634 42.68 1.80 35.69
CA PRO A 634 43.12 3.02 35.04
C PRO A 634 44.59 2.90 34.66
N ALA A 635 44.89 2.25 33.56
CA ALA A 635 46.13 2.49 32.85
C ALA A 635 45.91 3.80 32.09
N GLN A 636 46.57 4.84 32.55
CA GLN A 636 46.70 6.13 31.92
C GLN A 636 47.01 5.90 30.44
N GLU A 637 46.15 6.46 29.51
CA GLU A 637 46.34 6.57 28.05
C GLU A 637 45.57 5.63 27.12
N GLN A 638 44.60 4.82 27.54
CA GLN A 638 43.74 4.14 26.58
C GLN A 638 42.39 4.83 26.43
N PRO A 639 41.90 5.05 25.20
CA PRO A 639 40.59 5.64 24.97
C PRO A 639 39.50 4.70 25.52
N ARG A 640 38.62 5.25 26.36
CA ARG A 640 37.49 4.51 26.93
C ARG A 640 36.54 4.09 25.84
N LEU A 641 36.09 2.82 25.84
CA LEU A 641 35.00 2.37 25.03
C LEU A 641 33.74 3.19 25.35
N PRO A 642 32.98 3.65 24.32
CA PRO A 642 31.79 4.46 24.55
C PRO A 642 30.74 3.66 25.30
N ALA A 643 29.83 4.36 26.00
CA ALA A 643 28.66 3.77 26.63
C ALA A 643 27.68 3.26 25.59
N VAL A 644 27.89 2.05 25.11
CA VAL A 644 27.07 1.35 24.09
C VAL A 644 26.43 0.16 24.80
N ASP A 645 25.26 -0.25 24.33
CA ASP A 645 24.62 -1.49 24.75
C ASP A 645 25.38 -2.70 24.15
N TRP A 646 26.39 -3.12 24.88
CA TRP A 646 27.26 -4.25 24.52
C TRP A 646 26.52 -5.59 24.57
N GLU A 647 25.50 -5.70 25.43
CA GLU A 647 24.65 -6.87 25.51
C GLU A 647 23.82 -7.02 24.22
N ALA A 648 23.21 -5.94 23.74
CA ALA A 648 22.51 -5.95 22.47
C ALA A 648 23.44 -6.26 21.28
N THR A 649 24.68 -5.78 21.32
CA THR A 649 25.69 -6.05 20.28
C THR A 649 26.11 -7.53 20.28
N ALA A 650 26.38 -8.10 21.43
CA ALA A 650 26.71 -9.51 21.59
C ALA A 650 25.54 -10.42 21.16
N HIS A 651 24.32 -10.09 21.54
CA HIS A 651 23.13 -10.82 21.07
C HIS A 651 22.95 -10.75 19.54
N ARG A 652 23.28 -9.61 18.93
CA ARG A 652 23.28 -9.48 17.46
C ARG A 652 24.32 -10.39 16.82
N ALA A 653 25.53 -10.45 17.36
CA ALA A 653 26.57 -11.35 16.86
C ALA A 653 26.14 -12.82 16.98
N LEU A 654 25.62 -13.23 18.13
CA LEU A 654 25.09 -14.59 18.33
C LEU A 654 23.98 -14.96 17.34
N LYS A 655 23.10 -14.00 17.05
CA LYS A 655 22.05 -14.18 16.03
C LYS A 655 22.64 -14.40 14.63
N LEU A 656 23.66 -13.64 14.26
CA LEU A 656 24.35 -13.81 12.97
C LEU A 656 25.11 -15.15 12.89
N MET A 657 25.69 -15.59 14.00
CA MET A 657 26.30 -16.92 14.09
C MET A 657 25.29 -18.05 13.88
N ARG A 658 24.10 -17.96 14.45
CA ARG A 658 23.01 -18.93 14.20
C ARG A 658 22.59 -18.99 12.72
N GLN A 659 22.66 -17.87 12.00
CA GLN A 659 22.38 -17.77 10.57
C GLN A 659 23.53 -18.33 9.69
N GLY A 660 24.63 -18.79 10.30
CA GLY A 660 25.72 -19.45 9.57
C GLY A 660 27.02 -18.63 9.46
N LYS A 661 27.05 -17.37 9.94
CA LYS A 661 28.31 -16.61 9.93
C LYS A 661 29.32 -17.16 10.94
N SER A 662 30.60 -17.06 10.60
CA SER A 662 31.68 -17.35 11.55
C SER A 662 31.68 -16.33 12.71
N GLN A 663 32.22 -16.71 13.88
CA GLN A 663 32.28 -15.85 15.07
C GLN A 663 32.91 -14.49 14.76
N SER A 664 34.02 -14.46 14.03
CA SER A 664 34.70 -13.23 13.67
C SER A 664 33.87 -12.33 12.76
N ALA A 665 33.30 -12.91 11.66
CA ALA A 665 32.46 -12.15 10.73
C ALA A 665 31.14 -11.65 11.38
N ALA A 666 30.56 -12.42 12.26
CA ALA A 666 29.37 -12.02 12.99
C ALA A 666 29.63 -10.83 13.94
N LEU A 667 30.80 -10.82 14.58
CA LEU A 667 31.22 -9.70 15.44
C LEU A 667 31.52 -8.46 14.59
N ASP A 668 32.21 -8.59 13.46
CA ASP A 668 32.50 -7.47 12.55
C ASP A 668 31.20 -6.81 12.08
N ASP A 669 30.22 -7.58 11.65
CA ASP A 669 28.92 -7.05 11.23
C ASP A 669 28.13 -6.44 12.41
N ALA A 670 28.20 -7.02 13.58
CA ALA A 670 27.54 -6.46 14.77
C ALA A 670 28.15 -5.12 15.19
N LEU A 671 29.46 -5.02 15.14
CA LEU A 671 30.20 -3.80 15.47
C LEU A 671 30.07 -2.71 14.39
N ALA A 672 29.98 -3.07 13.11
CA ALA A 672 29.78 -2.12 12.01
C ALA A 672 28.45 -1.32 12.14
N THR A 673 27.47 -1.85 12.85
CA THR A 673 26.21 -1.13 13.12
C THR A 673 26.33 -0.07 14.22
N LEU A 674 27.41 -0.10 14.99
CA LEU A 674 27.70 0.92 15.98
C LEU A 674 28.36 2.11 15.27
N LYS A 675 27.65 3.24 15.22
CA LYS A 675 28.22 4.51 14.73
C LYS A 675 29.21 5.05 15.76
N LEU A 676 30.36 4.41 15.88
CA LEU A 676 31.47 4.94 16.64
C LEU A 676 32.02 6.15 15.88
N SER A 677 32.09 7.31 16.53
CA SER A 677 32.40 8.61 15.91
C SER A 677 33.59 8.59 14.96
N ASN A 678 33.47 9.28 13.83
CA ASN A 678 34.31 9.24 12.64
C ASN A 678 35.75 9.83 12.78
N ASN A 679 36.38 9.83 13.94
CA ASN A 679 37.79 10.22 14.05
C ASN A 679 38.71 9.01 13.76
N SER A 680 39.25 9.00 12.57
CA SER A 680 39.71 7.86 11.78
C SER A 680 40.78 6.92 12.39
N SER A 681 41.64 7.32 13.30
CA SER A 681 42.64 6.42 13.87
C SER A 681 42.23 5.80 15.22
N HIS A 682 41.48 6.53 16.03
CA HIS A 682 40.97 6.06 17.32
C HIS A 682 39.77 5.11 17.17
N ALA A 683 38.96 5.30 16.16
CA ALA A 683 37.78 4.45 15.93
C ALA A 683 38.16 3.00 15.59
N SER A 684 39.15 2.78 14.73
CA SER A 684 39.63 1.45 14.35
C SER A 684 40.28 0.71 15.56
N MET A 685 40.97 1.43 16.43
CA MET A 685 41.54 0.84 17.62
C MET A 685 40.49 0.45 18.67
N LEU A 686 39.44 1.29 18.83
CA LEU A 686 38.29 0.99 19.71
C LEU A 686 37.47 -0.19 19.20
N ILE A 687 37.23 -0.29 17.89
CA ILE A 687 36.52 -1.42 17.28
C ILE A 687 37.31 -2.71 17.49
N ARG A 688 38.64 -2.69 17.32
CA ARG A 688 39.49 -3.85 17.53
C ARG A 688 39.47 -4.28 19.01
N GLN A 689 39.62 -3.35 19.95
CA GLN A 689 39.53 -3.62 21.37
C GLN A 689 38.16 -4.19 21.77
N ALA A 690 37.07 -3.63 21.25
CA ALA A 690 35.73 -4.14 21.48
C ALA A 690 35.55 -5.55 20.91
N LYS A 691 36.11 -5.82 19.73
CA LYS A 691 36.08 -7.15 19.11
C LYS A 691 36.83 -8.18 19.95
N ASP A 692 38.03 -7.85 20.40
CA ASP A 692 38.86 -8.76 21.23
C ASP A 692 38.18 -9.06 22.58
N THR A 693 37.57 -8.06 23.23
CA THR A 693 36.80 -8.25 24.44
C THR A 693 35.56 -9.09 24.26
N LEU A 694 34.79 -8.87 23.18
CA LEU A 694 33.63 -9.70 22.86
C LEU A 694 34.04 -11.13 22.51
N LEU A 695 35.16 -11.33 21.80
CA LEU A 695 35.70 -12.66 21.53
C LEU A 695 36.01 -13.41 22.81
N SER A 696 36.74 -12.79 23.75
CA SER A 696 37.07 -13.42 25.03
C SER A 696 35.82 -13.73 25.86
N THR A 697 34.81 -12.87 25.81
CA THR A 697 33.51 -13.08 26.47
C THR A 697 32.78 -14.29 25.89
N LEU A 698 32.75 -14.40 24.56
CA LEU A 698 32.10 -15.53 23.86
C LEU A 698 32.88 -16.85 24.13
N ASP A 699 34.20 -16.83 24.20
CA ASP A 699 35.01 -18.01 24.51
C ASP A 699 34.81 -18.48 25.94
N SER A 700 34.69 -17.54 26.91
CA SER A 700 34.31 -17.89 28.28
C SER A 700 32.93 -18.50 28.37
N LEU A 701 31.98 -17.95 27.59
CA LEU A 701 30.62 -18.48 27.51
C LEU A 701 30.59 -19.91 26.88
N LYS A 702 31.41 -20.18 25.88
CA LYS A 702 31.59 -21.54 25.33
C LYS A 702 32.06 -22.51 26.41
N HIS A 703 33.06 -22.15 27.17
CA HIS A 703 33.59 -23.02 28.21
C HIS A 703 32.50 -23.42 29.22
N ASP A 704 31.67 -22.46 29.65
CA ASP A 704 30.62 -22.72 30.65
C ASP A 704 29.45 -23.55 30.04
N LEU A 705 29.20 -23.50 28.74
CA LEU A 705 28.14 -24.24 28.05
C LEU A 705 28.53 -25.68 27.66
N ARG A 706 29.82 -26.04 27.67
CA ARG A 706 30.31 -27.39 27.31
C ARG A 706 29.66 -28.52 28.11
N PRO A 707 29.53 -28.47 29.45
CA PRO A 707 28.91 -29.54 30.24
C PRO A 707 27.43 -29.78 29.86
N LEU A 708 26.68 -28.68 29.68
CA LEU A 708 25.28 -28.72 29.28
C LEU A 708 25.15 -29.37 27.90
N TYR A 709 26.01 -28.99 26.94
CA TYR A 709 26.01 -29.56 25.59
C TYR A 709 26.29 -31.07 25.60
N ALA A 710 27.28 -31.53 26.36
CA ALA A 710 27.64 -32.96 26.47
C ALA A 710 26.44 -33.76 27.01
N HIS A 711 25.76 -33.27 28.01
CA HIS A 711 24.60 -33.93 28.61
C HIS A 711 23.39 -33.93 27.68
N LEU A 712 23.08 -32.81 26.99
CA LEU A 712 22.04 -32.75 25.97
C LEU A 712 22.32 -33.71 24.82
N LYS A 713 23.56 -33.78 24.36
CA LYS A 713 23.99 -34.74 23.32
C LYS A 713 23.73 -36.18 23.74
N GLN A 714 24.11 -36.56 24.97
CA GLN A 714 23.85 -37.87 25.52
C GLN A 714 22.35 -38.18 25.64
N THR A 715 21.56 -37.22 26.10
CA THR A 715 20.10 -37.33 26.24
C THR A 715 19.44 -37.53 24.86
N LEU A 716 19.79 -36.74 23.86
CA LEU A 716 19.27 -36.91 22.50
C LEU A 716 19.65 -38.25 21.87
N GLN A 717 20.84 -38.75 22.14
CA GLN A 717 21.29 -40.08 21.68
C GLN A 717 20.58 -41.24 22.36
N SER A 718 20.10 -41.04 23.58
CA SER A 718 19.37 -42.07 24.34
C SER A 718 17.88 -42.17 23.98
N LEU A 719 17.34 -41.20 23.22
CA LEU A 719 15.94 -41.25 22.78
C LEU A 719 15.68 -42.38 21.78
N PRO A 720 14.57 -43.14 21.90
CA PRO A 720 14.22 -44.17 20.95
C PRO A 720 14.03 -43.55 19.54
N HIS A 721 14.61 -44.21 18.54
CA HIS A 721 14.59 -43.78 17.13
C HIS A 721 15.47 -42.54 16.79
N ALA A 722 16.58 -42.34 17.49
CA ALA A 722 17.59 -41.35 17.10
C ALA A 722 18.12 -41.65 15.68
N GLN A 723 17.66 -40.92 14.66
CA GLN A 723 18.02 -41.16 13.26
C GLN A 723 19.30 -40.35 12.87
N GLY A 724 19.92 -40.75 11.72
CA GLY A 724 21.21 -40.23 11.28
C GLY A 724 21.30 -38.70 11.12
N ASN A 725 20.18 -37.98 10.92
CA ASN A 725 20.14 -36.53 10.85
C ASN A 725 20.35 -35.88 12.23
N GLN A 726 19.87 -36.47 13.30
CA GLN A 726 20.11 -36.00 14.69
C GLN A 726 21.60 -36.09 15.04
N ILE A 727 22.27 -37.12 14.57
CA ILE A 727 23.71 -37.31 14.74
C ILE A 727 24.50 -36.34 13.89
N ARG A 728 24.06 -36.02 12.66
CA ARG A 728 24.68 -35.02 11.82
C ARG A 728 24.57 -33.61 12.43
N TYR A 729 23.44 -33.29 13.01
CA TYR A 729 23.17 -31.97 13.64
C TYR A 729 24.11 -31.72 14.83
N LEU A 730 24.51 -32.80 15.54
CA LEU A 730 25.42 -32.78 16.67
C LEU A 730 26.89 -33.07 16.32
N LYS A 731 27.23 -33.26 15.03
CA LYS A 731 28.56 -33.59 14.53
C LYS A 731 29.38 -32.42 13.99
N TYR A 732 28.77 -31.22 13.85
CA TYR A 732 29.50 -30.04 13.39
C TYR A 732 30.52 -29.55 14.44
N ASP A 733 31.63 -29.00 13.94
CA ASP A 733 32.80 -28.53 14.66
C ASP A 733 32.43 -27.91 16.03
N GLU A 734 32.94 -28.50 17.12
CA GLU A 734 32.31 -28.39 18.42
C GLU A 734 32.22 -26.96 18.99
N ASP A 735 33.12 -26.08 18.66
CA ASP A 735 33.22 -24.79 19.36
C ASP A 735 32.25 -23.70 18.86
N ASP A 736 32.09 -23.52 17.57
CA ASP A 736 31.13 -22.52 17.01
C ASP A 736 29.69 -23.00 17.10
N HIS A 737 29.48 -24.31 17.00
CA HIS A 737 28.17 -24.93 17.08
C HIS A 737 27.53 -24.79 18.47
N LEU A 738 28.33 -24.88 19.51
CA LEU A 738 27.88 -24.76 20.89
C LEU A 738 27.23 -23.40 21.18
N LEU A 739 27.83 -22.30 20.71
CA LEU A 739 27.25 -20.96 20.85
C LEU A 739 25.98 -20.80 20.03
N ARG A 740 25.93 -21.37 18.82
CA ARG A 740 24.73 -21.33 17.97
C ARG A 740 23.54 -22.02 18.63
N LEU A 741 23.80 -23.15 19.31
CA LEU A 741 22.78 -23.99 19.93
C LEU A 741 22.27 -23.46 21.26
N LEU A 742 23.15 -23.07 22.14
CA LEU A 742 22.86 -22.89 23.55
C LEU A 742 22.98 -21.43 24.05
N ALA A 743 23.52 -20.53 23.24
CA ALA A 743 23.61 -19.14 23.70
C ALA A 743 22.23 -18.52 23.90
N PRO A 744 22.01 -17.78 24.98
CA PRO A 744 20.69 -17.22 25.29
C PRO A 744 20.18 -16.29 24.20
N ALA A 745 18.92 -16.48 23.79
CA ALA A 745 18.28 -15.75 22.69
C ALA A 745 17.70 -14.40 23.10
N GLY A 746 18.33 -13.68 24.05
CA GLY A 746 17.91 -12.37 24.54
C GLY A 746 17.77 -12.31 26.05
N ALA A 747 17.70 -11.09 26.60
CA ALA A 747 17.70 -10.78 28.04
C ALA A 747 16.53 -11.39 28.86
N ALA A 748 15.52 -12.00 28.22
CA ALA A 748 14.35 -12.58 28.86
C ALA A 748 13.94 -13.94 28.23
N GLY A 749 14.91 -14.72 27.77
CA GLY A 749 14.60 -16.01 27.14
C GLY A 749 14.10 -17.05 28.13
N SER A 750 12.86 -17.53 27.97
CA SER A 750 12.43 -18.80 28.58
C SER A 750 13.39 -19.92 28.15
N PRO A 751 13.79 -20.82 29.04
CA PRO A 751 14.58 -22.01 28.69
C PRO A 751 13.98 -22.78 27.50
N LEU A 752 12.66 -22.86 27.41
CA LEU A 752 11.92 -23.51 26.32
C LEU A 752 12.16 -22.83 24.96
N ARG A 753 12.28 -21.51 24.92
CA ARG A 753 12.58 -20.78 23.67
C ARG A 753 13.99 -21.09 23.16
N THR A 754 14.94 -21.24 24.07
CA THR A 754 16.32 -21.62 23.74
C THR A 754 16.40 -23.08 23.25
N LEU A 755 15.54 -23.95 23.74
CA LEU A 755 15.46 -25.36 23.33
C LEU A 755 14.57 -25.61 22.13
N GLY A 756 13.85 -24.60 21.60
CA GLY A 756 12.89 -24.77 20.50
C GLY A 756 13.47 -25.50 19.28
N HIS A 757 14.75 -25.26 18.94
CA HIS A 757 15.41 -25.98 17.84
C HIS A 757 15.80 -27.43 18.21
N LEU A 758 16.01 -27.77 19.47
CA LEU A 758 16.27 -29.15 19.92
C LEU A 758 14.98 -29.97 19.91
N VAL A 759 13.85 -29.33 20.16
CA VAL A 759 12.52 -29.97 20.09
C VAL A 759 12.22 -30.43 18.65
N LEU A 760 12.66 -29.69 17.64
CA LEU A 760 12.53 -30.07 16.23
C LEU A 760 13.24 -31.39 15.89
N LEU A 761 14.24 -31.80 16.69
CA LEU A 761 14.98 -33.06 16.53
C LEU A 761 14.24 -34.25 17.10
N LEU A 762 13.19 -34.07 17.91
CA LEU A 762 12.40 -35.16 18.46
C LEU A 762 11.68 -35.93 17.33
N PRO A 763 11.57 -37.27 17.43
CA PRO A 763 10.93 -38.08 16.38
C PRO A 763 9.51 -37.64 16.02
N HIS A 764 8.76 -37.18 17.03
CA HIS A 764 7.36 -36.75 16.91
C HIS A 764 7.19 -35.22 16.97
N ALA A 765 8.23 -34.45 16.64
CA ALA A 765 8.21 -32.97 16.68
C ALA A 765 7.09 -32.39 15.82
N VAL A 766 6.78 -32.98 14.68
CA VAL A 766 5.71 -32.52 13.77
C VAL A 766 4.35 -32.57 14.46
N ASP A 767 4.01 -33.69 15.10
CA ASP A 767 2.74 -33.86 15.80
C ASP A 767 2.70 -33.01 17.08
N LEU A 768 3.81 -33.02 17.84
CA LEU A 768 3.96 -32.27 19.08
C LEU A 768 3.75 -30.76 18.88
N LEU A 769 4.35 -30.20 17.86
CA LEU A 769 4.28 -28.77 17.53
C LEU A 769 3.17 -28.47 16.51
N GLN A 770 2.43 -29.47 16.04
CA GLN A 770 1.42 -29.32 14.99
C GLN A 770 1.97 -28.55 13.76
N LEU A 771 3.18 -28.95 13.33
CA LEU A 771 3.82 -28.28 12.18
C LEU A 771 3.09 -28.63 10.88
N PRO A 772 3.01 -27.68 9.93
CA PRO A 772 2.31 -27.88 8.66
C PRO A 772 3.17 -28.59 7.59
N VAL A 773 4.11 -29.44 7.99
CA VAL A 773 5.01 -30.18 7.11
C VAL A 773 5.10 -31.66 7.56
N SER A 774 5.44 -32.55 6.64
CA SER A 774 5.70 -33.95 7.00
C SER A 774 7.02 -34.10 7.77
N ARG A 775 7.21 -35.25 8.39
CA ARG A 775 8.49 -35.58 9.04
C ARG A 775 9.63 -35.60 8.03
N GLN A 776 9.38 -36.16 6.86
CA GLN A 776 10.39 -36.24 5.77
C GLN A 776 10.80 -34.83 5.31
N ALA A 777 9.84 -33.94 5.08
CA ALA A 777 10.14 -32.52 4.73
C ALA A 777 10.91 -31.82 5.85
N LEU A 778 10.50 -31.99 7.11
CA LEU A 778 11.22 -31.41 8.24
C LEU A 778 12.68 -31.87 8.29
N ASP A 779 12.95 -33.17 8.07
CA ASP A 779 14.31 -33.73 8.06
C ASP A 779 15.16 -33.11 6.92
N HIS A 780 14.58 -32.90 5.73
CA HIS A 780 15.24 -32.20 4.62
C HIS A 780 15.53 -30.72 4.94
N LEU A 781 14.59 -30.03 5.56
CA LEU A 781 14.74 -28.63 5.95
C LEU A 781 15.73 -28.45 7.10
N LEU A 782 15.78 -29.39 8.04
CA LEU A 782 16.81 -29.41 9.09
C LEU A 782 18.21 -29.61 8.52
N ALA A 783 18.34 -30.46 7.49
CA ALA A 783 19.61 -30.67 6.80
C ALA A 783 20.01 -29.48 5.92
N ASN A 784 19.03 -28.76 5.38
CA ASN A 784 19.21 -27.65 4.45
C ASN A 784 18.32 -26.45 4.82
N PRO A 785 18.58 -25.73 5.92
CA PRO A 785 17.74 -24.62 6.37
C PRO A 785 17.58 -23.49 5.33
N HIS A 786 18.58 -23.31 4.45
CA HIS A 786 18.55 -22.34 3.35
C HIS A 786 17.52 -22.66 2.25
N TRP A 787 16.99 -23.88 2.18
CA TRP A 787 15.86 -24.20 1.31
C TRP A 787 14.55 -23.59 1.81
N LEU A 788 14.45 -23.36 3.12
CA LEU A 788 13.28 -22.71 3.69
C LEU A 788 13.40 -21.19 3.61
N ASN A 789 14.55 -20.65 4.03
CA ASN A 789 14.71 -19.21 4.25
C ASN A 789 16.13 -18.76 3.85
N ASP A 790 16.22 -17.76 3.00
CA ASP A 790 17.45 -17.18 2.46
C ASP A 790 18.39 -16.56 3.52
N ILE A 791 17.90 -16.42 4.75
CA ILE A 791 18.72 -15.90 5.85
C ILE A 791 19.83 -16.88 6.24
N TYR A 792 19.63 -18.19 6.00
CA TYR A 792 20.55 -19.23 6.38
C TYR A 792 21.68 -19.41 5.38
N GLN A 793 22.90 -19.39 5.86
CA GLN A 793 24.12 -19.75 5.12
C GLN A 793 24.58 -21.14 5.58
N ARG A 794 25.34 -21.84 4.76
CA ARG A 794 25.90 -23.15 5.13
C ARG A 794 27.19 -22.98 5.95
N PRO A 795 27.36 -23.66 7.08
CA PRO A 795 26.40 -24.47 7.85
C PRO A 795 25.54 -23.58 8.76
N SER A 796 24.26 -23.87 8.91
CA SER A 796 23.35 -23.15 9.79
C SER A 796 22.39 -24.08 10.53
N LEU A 797 21.72 -23.54 11.56
CA LEU A 797 20.69 -24.25 12.31
C LEU A 797 19.32 -23.66 12.03
N LEU A 798 18.34 -24.53 11.77
CA LEU A 798 16.96 -24.10 11.60
C LEU A 798 16.38 -23.67 12.96
N GLU A 799 15.98 -22.42 13.08
CA GLU A 799 15.29 -21.90 14.26
C GLU A 799 13.77 -21.90 14.04
N LEU A 800 13.00 -22.21 15.06
CA LEU A 800 11.56 -22.06 15.03
C LEU A 800 11.21 -20.59 15.32
N THR A 801 10.95 -19.81 14.27
CA THR A 801 10.56 -18.41 14.30
C THR A 801 9.20 -18.23 13.63
N LEU A 802 8.55 -17.07 13.87
CA LEU A 802 7.30 -16.73 13.14
C LEU A 802 7.49 -16.82 11.63
N HIS A 803 8.61 -16.34 11.11
CA HIS A 803 8.90 -16.37 9.68
C HIS A 803 9.04 -17.80 9.16
N ASN A 804 9.81 -18.66 9.84
CA ASN A 804 9.99 -20.03 9.41
C ASN A 804 8.69 -20.85 9.52
N LEU A 805 7.88 -20.58 10.55
CA LEU A 805 6.56 -21.19 10.67
C LEU A 805 5.65 -20.78 9.50
N PHE A 806 5.61 -19.50 9.16
CA PHE A 806 4.89 -19.02 7.98
C PHE A 806 5.38 -19.68 6.69
N LEU A 807 6.69 -19.78 6.49
CA LEU A 807 7.25 -20.44 5.30
C LEU A 807 6.92 -21.93 5.23
N MET A 808 6.88 -22.63 6.35
CA MET A 808 6.40 -24.03 6.39
C MET A 808 4.92 -24.13 6.00
N GLU A 809 4.09 -23.16 6.42
CA GLU A 809 2.69 -23.09 5.97
C GLU A 809 2.59 -22.82 4.47
N GLN A 810 3.44 -21.93 3.92
CA GLN A 810 3.48 -21.63 2.48
C GLN A 810 3.99 -22.84 1.66
N PHE A 811 4.93 -23.60 2.20
CA PHE A 811 5.36 -24.87 1.60
C PHE A 811 4.19 -25.85 1.48
N LYS A 812 3.44 -26.04 2.55
CA LYS A 812 2.22 -26.86 2.51
C LYS A 812 1.15 -26.29 1.58
N HIS A 813 0.91 -24.98 1.62
CA HIS A 813 -0.06 -24.32 0.75
C HIS A 813 0.27 -24.55 -0.74
N CYS A 814 1.55 -24.50 -1.10
CA CYS A 814 1.99 -24.79 -2.46
C CYS A 814 1.63 -26.23 -2.88
N ILE A 815 1.84 -27.21 -2.00
CA ILE A 815 1.47 -28.61 -2.23
C ILE A 815 -0.04 -28.75 -2.41
N ASP A 816 -0.81 -28.23 -1.47
CA ASP A 816 -2.27 -28.40 -1.42
C ASP A 816 -2.98 -27.66 -2.58
N HIS A 817 -2.49 -26.47 -2.96
CA HIS A 817 -3.16 -25.61 -3.94
C HIS A 817 -2.77 -25.90 -5.39
N TYR A 818 -1.48 -26.21 -5.63
CA TYR A 818 -0.98 -26.44 -7.00
C TYR A 818 -0.88 -27.92 -7.35
N GLY A 819 -1.23 -28.84 -6.45
CA GLY A 819 -1.20 -30.28 -6.68
C GLY A 819 0.21 -30.85 -6.90
N VAL A 820 1.24 -30.15 -6.44
CA VAL A 820 2.64 -30.58 -6.49
C VAL A 820 2.89 -31.56 -5.36
N SER A 821 3.54 -32.71 -5.64
CA SER A 821 3.91 -33.61 -4.53
C SER A 821 5.06 -33.00 -3.69
N GLU A 822 5.06 -33.29 -2.40
CA GLU A 822 6.12 -32.88 -1.47
C GLU A 822 7.51 -33.26 -1.99
N GLU A 823 7.63 -34.48 -2.52
CA GLU A 823 8.88 -35.04 -3.06
C GLU A 823 9.35 -34.25 -4.29
N GLN A 824 8.45 -33.91 -5.21
CA GLN A 824 8.78 -33.10 -6.39
C GLN A 824 9.30 -31.72 -6.02
N LEU A 825 8.71 -31.08 -5.00
CA LEU A 825 9.12 -29.78 -4.55
C LEU A 825 10.50 -29.83 -3.84
N LEU A 826 10.74 -30.86 -3.03
CA LEU A 826 12.05 -31.08 -2.40
C LEU A 826 13.14 -31.39 -3.42
N ASP A 827 12.85 -32.23 -4.44
CA ASP A 827 13.77 -32.52 -5.55
C ASP A 827 14.08 -31.27 -6.38
N TYR A 828 13.09 -30.41 -6.61
CA TYR A 828 13.29 -29.09 -7.22
C TYR A 828 14.31 -28.26 -6.42
N PHE A 829 14.11 -28.10 -5.10
CA PHE A 829 15.05 -27.32 -4.27
C PHE A 829 16.44 -27.93 -4.24
N LYS A 830 16.56 -29.28 -4.27
CA LYS A 830 17.83 -29.96 -4.35
C LYS A 830 18.58 -29.64 -5.65
N GLN A 831 17.88 -29.64 -6.79
CA GLN A 831 18.45 -29.32 -8.11
C GLN A 831 18.77 -27.84 -8.22
N ALA A 832 17.83 -26.95 -7.85
CA ALA A 832 18.01 -25.49 -7.89
C ALA A 832 19.18 -24.99 -7.04
N ASN A 833 19.48 -25.67 -5.94
CA ASN A 833 20.62 -25.36 -5.07
C ASN A 833 21.94 -26.06 -5.46
N ALA A 834 21.91 -27.14 -6.25
CA ALA A 834 23.11 -27.79 -6.77
C ALA A 834 23.79 -26.95 -7.87
N VAL A 835 23.03 -26.09 -8.54
CA VAL A 835 23.42 -25.22 -9.64
C VAL A 835 24.16 -23.95 -9.18
N PHE A 836 24.35 -23.75 -7.89
CA PHE A 836 24.96 -22.53 -7.32
C PHE A 836 26.37 -22.21 -7.84
N ASP A 837 27.06 -23.21 -8.41
CA ASP A 837 28.43 -23.08 -8.97
C ASP A 837 28.47 -22.98 -10.50
N ALA A 838 27.33 -22.87 -11.21
CA ALA A 838 27.23 -22.97 -12.67
C ALA A 838 26.64 -21.69 -13.35
N PRO A 839 26.92 -21.43 -14.65
CA PRO A 839 26.58 -20.21 -15.38
C PRO A 839 25.06 -20.05 -15.66
N GLU A 840 24.69 -18.87 -16.23
CA GLU A 840 23.33 -18.39 -16.50
C GLU A 840 22.36 -19.40 -17.17
N SER A 841 22.87 -20.37 -17.94
CA SER A 841 22.05 -21.42 -18.57
C SER A 841 21.27 -22.30 -17.59
N SER A 842 21.74 -22.43 -16.37
CA SER A 842 21.15 -23.28 -15.34
C SER A 842 19.98 -22.59 -14.60
N SER A 843 19.96 -21.26 -14.53
CA SER A 843 18.84 -20.51 -13.97
C SER A 843 17.59 -20.60 -14.85
N ALA A 844 17.75 -20.58 -16.18
CA ALA A 844 16.66 -20.77 -17.12
C ALA A 844 16.02 -22.18 -17.02
N GLU A 845 16.85 -23.20 -16.81
CA GLU A 845 16.38 -24.58 -16.61
C GLU A 845 15.59 -24.72 -15.30
N ALA A 846 16.08 -24.17 -14.20
CA ALA A 846 15.38 -24.14 -12.92
C ALA A 846 14.04 -23.40 -13.02
N ASN A 847 13.99 -22.25 -13.70
CA ASN A 847 12.75 -21.51 -13.94
C ASN A 847 11.75 -22.31 -14.80
N SER A 848 12.23 -23.01 -15.83
CA SER A 848 11.39 -23.87 -16.67
C SER A 848 10.86 -25.08 -15.92
N GLN A 849 11.63 -25.66 -15.00
CA GLN A 849 11.20 -26.73 -14.14
C GLN A 849 10.12 -26.24 -13.16
N LEU A 850 10.33 -25.09 -12.54
CA LEU A 850 9.34 -24.48 -11.64
C LEU A 850 8.03 -24.15 -12.37
N ALA A 851 8.13 -23.66 -13.60
CA ALA A 851 6.99 -23.37 -14.45
C ALA A 851 6.12 -24.62 -14.69
N ARG A 852 6.76 -25.76 -14.99
CA ARG A 852 6.08 -27.03 -15.15
C ARG A 852 5.41 -27.53 -13.86
N LEU A 853 6.10 -27.38 -12.71
CA LEU A 853 5.55 -27.77 -11.42
C LEU A 853 4.33 -26.95 -11.03
N LEU A 854 4.39 -25.63 -11.23
CA LEU A 854 3.30 -24.74 -10.86
C LEU A 854 2.20 -24.61 -11.92
N GLY A 855 2.37 -25.22 -13.11
CA GLY A 855 1.45 -25.01 -14.23
C GLY A 855 1.35 -23.54 -14.63
N TRP A 856 2.47 -22.81 -14.64
CA TRP A 856 2.52 -21.37 -14.95
C TRP A 856 3.50 -21.08 -16.08
N SER A 857 3.39 -19.88 -16.68
CA SER A 857 4.26 -19.44 -17.78
C SER A 857 5.73 -19.32 -17.33
N ALA A 858 6.63 -19.93 -18.10
CA ALA A 858 8.06 -19.83 -17.84
C ALA A 858 8.58 -18.39 -18.02
N SER A 859 8.00 -17.62 -18.96
CA SER A 859 8.36 -16.22 -19.19
C SER A 859 8.02 -15.34 -17.99
N GLU A 860 6.85 -15.53 -17.36
CA GLU A 860 6.44 -14.75 -16.19
C GLU A 860 7.29 -15.10 -14.96
N ILE A 861 7.62 -16.38 -14.76
CA ILE A 861 8.56 -16.79 -13.69
C ILE A 861 9.94 -16.17 -13.93
N GLU A 862 10.41 -16.12 -15.18
CA GLU A 862 11.68 -15.51 -15.52
C GLU A 862 11.69 -14.00 -15.22
N VAL A 863 10.61 -13.28 -15.55
CA VAL A 863 10.46 -11.85 -15.23
C VAL A 863 10.57 -11.60 -13.72
N LEU A 864 9.88 -12.39 -12.90
CA LEU A 864 10.00 -12.29 -11.44
C LEU A 864 11.37 -12.70 -10.93
N SER A 865 11.93 -13.75 -11.49
CA SER A 865 13.23 -14.29 -11.06
C SER A 865 14.39 -13.33 -11.33
N ARG A 866 14.30 -12.47 -12.35
CA ARG A 866 15.28 -11.40 -12.60
C ARG A 866 15.45 -10.44 -11.40
N ALA A 867 14.41 -10.30 -10.57
CA ALA A 867 14.49 -9.52 -9.35
C ALA A 867 15.17 -10.26 -8.18
N LEU A 868 15.51 -11.56 -8.35
CA LEU A 868 16.16 -12.40 -7.35
C LEU A 868 17.66 -12.53 -7.64
N GLN A 869 18.44 -12.91 -6.63
CA GLN A 869 19.86 -13.25 -6.76
C GLN A 869 20.15 -14.54 -5.99
N PRO A 870 20.54 -15.63 -6.68
CA PRO A 870 20.57 -15.83 -8.14
C PRO A 870 19.18 -15.70 -8.79
N PRO A 871 19.08 -15.53 -10.14
CA PRO A 871 17.83 -15.27 -10.84
C PRO A 871 16.97 -16.53 -11.03
N HIS A 872 16.78 -17.28 -9.97
CA HIS A 872 15.88 -18.43 -9.86
C HIS A 872 15.48 -18.68 -8.39
N VAL A 873 14.50 -19.53 -8.18
CA VAL A 873 13.96 -19.83 -6.86
C VAL A 873 14.79 -20.92 -6.18
N THR A 874 15.48 -20.56 -5.09
CA THR A 874 16.32 -21.46 -4.30
C THR A 874 15.73 -21.83 -2.95
N SER A 875 14.67 -21.12 -2.52
CA SER A 875 14.07 -21.30 -1.20
C SER A 875 12.55 -21.11 -1.24
N VAL A 876 11.90 -21.60 -0.19
CA VAL A 876 10.46 -21.38 0.02
C VAL A 876 10.15 -19.89 0.19
N GLU A 877 11.04 -19.07 0.81
CA GLU A 877 10.87 -17.61 0.92
C GLU A 877 10.72 -16.95 -0.47
N ARG A 878 11.53 -17.38 -1.44
CA ARG A 878 11.45 -16.88 -2.83
C ARG A 878 10.23 -17.40 -3.56
N LEU A 879 9.91 -18.68 -3.37
CA LEU A 879 8.73 -19.31 -3.95
C LEU A 879 7.46 -18.57 -3.46
N GLU A 880 7.36 -18.31 -2.18
CA GLU A 880 6.25 -17.59 -1.57
C GLU A 880 6.04 -16.22 -2.21
N TRP A 881 7.13 -15.45 -2.39
CA TRP A 881 7.03 -14.15 -3.04
C TRP A 881 6.52 -14.25 -4.49
N ILE A 882 7.03 -15.20 -5.28
CA ILE A 882 6.56 -15.46 -6.64
C ILE A 882 5.07 -15.83 -6.64
N LEU A 883 4.61 -16.66 -5.72
CA LEU A 883 3.20 -17.05 -5.61
C LEU A 883 2.30 -15.86 -5.20
N ARG A 884 2.77 -14.98 -4.32
CA ARG A 884 2.06 -13.73 -4.02
C ARG A 884 1.95 -12.80 -5.23
N CYS A 885 3.02 -12.66 -6.02
CA CYS A 885 2.98 -11.90 -7.27
C CYS A 885 1.98 -12.51 -8.26
N ARG A 886 1.97 -13.85 -8.41
CA ARG A 886 0.99 -14.57 -9.24
C ARG A 886 -0.44 -14.29 -8.78
N GLN A 887 -0.70 -14.39 -7.47
CA GLN A 887 -2.02 -14.12 -6.92
C GLN A 887 -2.43 -12.66 -7.15
N ALA A 888 -1.52 -11.71 -6.94
CA ALA A 888 -1.78 -10.30 -7.22
C ALA A 888 -2.05 -10.03 -8.71
N SER A 889 -1.31 -10.67 -9.61
CA SER A 889 -1.56 -10.64 -11.06
C SER A 889 -2.95 -11.17 -11.40
N ALA A 890 -3.35 -12.31 -10.83
CA ALA A 890 -4.69 -12.86 -11.02
C ALA A 890 -5.80 -11.95 -10.48
N ASP A 891 -5.61 -11.36 -9.29
CA ASP A 891 -6.61 -10.48 -8.66
C ASP A 891 -6.74 -9.14 -9.36
N THR A 892 -5.67 -8.61 -9.96
CA THR A 892 -5.66 -7.32 -10.66
C THR A 892 -5.91 -7.46 -12.16
N GLY A 893 -5.81 -8.66 -12.72
CA GLY A 893 -5.85 -8.87 -14.18
C GLY A 893 -4.60 -8.39 -14.92
N LEU A 894 -3.58 -7.90 -14.21
CA LEU A 894 -2.38 -7.34 -14.81
C LEU A 894 -1.33 -8.44 -15.10
N PRO A 895 -0.68 -8.43 -16.27
CA PRO A 895 0.52 -9.23 -16.49
C PRO A 895 1.59 -8.92 -15.44
N VAL A 896 2.39 -9.92 -15.07
CA VAL A 896 3.42 -9.77 -14.01
C VAL A 896 4.41 -8.63 -14.29
N GLU A 897 4.77 -8.41 -15.55
CA GLU A 897 5.67 -7.32 -15.94
C GLU A 897 5.08 -5.95 -15.61
N GLN A 898 3.83 -5.71 -16.00
CA GLN A 898 3.10 -4.48 -15.67
C GLN A 898 2.88 -4.34 -14.16
N LEU A 899 2.59 -5.43 -13.46
CA LEU A 899 2.47 -5.44 -11.99
C LEU A 899 3.75 -4.92 -11.34
N LEU A 900 4.93 -5.37 -11.79
CA LEU A 900 6.21 -4.92 -11.27
C LEU A 900 6.51 -3.46 -11.66
N GLU A 901 6.13 -3.01 -12.86
CA GLU A 901 6.28 -1.62 -13.28
C GLU A 901 5.41 -0.67 -12.45
N VAL A 902 4.17 -1.03 -12.17
CA VAL A 902 3.29 -0.30 -11.26
C VAL A 902 3.94 -0.14 -9.88
N CYS A 903 4.53 -1.21 -9.35
CA CYS A 903 5.20 -1.18 -8.04
C CYS A 903 6.58 -0.51 -8.04
N ARG A 904 7.12 -0.09 -9.17
CA ARG A 904 8.30 0.77 -9.26
C ARG A 904 7.96 2.25 -9.07
N LEU A 905 6.70 2.61 -9.28
CA LEU A 905 6.27 4.00 -9.13
C LEU A 905 6.36 4.43 -7.66
N HIS A 906 6.97 5.60 -7.44
CA HIS A 906 7.14 6.19 -6.12
C HIS A 906 7.06 7.72 -6.18
N GLY A 907 7.19 8.39 -5.04
CA GLY A 907 7.09 9.85 -4.96
C GLY A 907 8.15 10.62 -5.76
N GLY A 908 9.27 9.99 -6.11
CA GLY A 908 10.32 10.56 -6.94
C GLY A 908 10.24 10.18 -8.42
N SER A 909 9.28 9.34 -8.83
CA SER A 909 9.12 8.96 -10.24
C SER A 909 8.76 10.13 -11.12
N THR A 910 9.33 10.15 -12.33
CA THR A 910 9.14 11.21 -13.32
C THR A 910 7.71 11.19 -13.90
N PHE A 911 7.30 12.29 -14.49
CA PHE A 911 6.00 12.37 -15.16
C PHE A 911 5.87 11.34 -16.31
N ASP A 912 6.99 11.08 -17.03
CA ASP A 912 7.01 10.13 -18.14
C ASP A 912 6.89 8.68 -17.68
N GLU A 913 7.47 8.31 -16.52
CA GLU A 913 7.29 7.00 -15.91
C GLU A 913 5.82 6.79 -15.51
N TRP A 914 5.18 7.79 -14.89
CA TRP A 914 3.75 7.75 -14.58
C TRP A 914 2.89 7.65 -15.84
N GLN A 915 3.28 8.35 -16.93
CA GLN A 915 2.60 8.29 -18.21
C GLN A 915 2.65 6.87 -18.80
N ALA A 916 3.84 6.30 -18.91
CA ALA A 916 4.04 4.97 -19.49
C ALA A 916 3.21 3.90 -18.76
N VAL A 917 3.23 3.91 -17.43
CA VAL A 917 2.47 2.94 -16.63
C VAL A 917 0.97 3.21 -16.69
N GLY A 918 0.54 4.47 -16.59
CA GLY A 918 -0.88 4.83 -16.65
C GLY A 918 -1.54 4.48 -17.99
N GLU A 919 -0.85 4.72 -19.10
CA GLU A 919 -1.31 4.35 -20.44
C GLU A 919 -1.35 2.83 -20.62
N ALA A 920 -0.33 2.10 -20.12
CA ALA A 920 -0.31 0.65 -20.17
C ALA A 920 -1.48 0.03 -19.41
N LEU A 921 -1.79 0.52 -18.20
CA LEU A 921 -2.90 0.04 -17.39
C LEU A 921 -4.26 0.30 -18.04
N THR A 922 -4.45 1.46 -18.65
CA THR A 922 -5.73 1.77 -19.33
C THR A 922 -5.90 1.01 -20.63
N SER A 923 -4.82 0.65 -21.33
CA SER A 923 -4.89 -0.14 -22.56
C SER A 923 -5.21 -1.62 -22.32
N THR A 924 -4.88 -2.16 -21.15
CA THR A 924 -5.22 -3.55 -20.77
C THR A 924 -6.69 -3.75 -20.42
N HIS A 925 -7.39 -2.67 -20.07
CA HIS A 925 -8.83 -2.68 -19.71
C HIS A 925 -9.75 -2.19 -20.84
N GLN A 926 -9.22 -1.76 -22.00
CA GLN A 926 -9.98 -1.45 -23.22
C GLN A 926 -10.08 -2.66 -24.11
#